data_cbb67762a814a890e4d143debda5043c
#
_entry.id   cbb67762a814a890e4d143debda5043c
#
_cell.length_a   1.000
_cell.length_b   1.000
_cell.length_c   1.000
_cell.angle_alpha   90.00
_cell.angle_beta   90.00
_cell.angle_gamma   90.00
#
_symmetry.space_group_name_H-M   'P 1'
#
loop_
_entity.id
_entity.type
_entity.pdbx_description
1 polymer ?
#
loop_
_entity_poly.entity_id
_entity_poly.type
_entity_poly.pdbx_seq_one_letter_code
_entity_poly.pdbx_strand_id
1 'polypeptide(L)'
;EVIRETAPLHPGQLLGQVPGVAVAVTNGEGHTTAIRQPFTTSPLYLFLEDGIPIRATGFFNHNALYEVNIPMAGGIEVVRGPGTALYGSDAIGGIVNILSHAPTGETRMSVSGEAGAFGTWRFLGSGTTAVNERGGVQVDLNVTHTDGWRQRTAYDRQSGNLRFDQRLGRNGTLKTIIGASKIDQETGANSALPLADYLGNPTRNNLSIAYRKVSAVRISAEYEQQFGTGLISVIPYFRDNAMELNGTFNLNSDPRIEKSHNVSYGVLAKWRKTLPTLRTRLIGGLDLDYSPGSRREDNLLVTRTGTGANTVFTGYTLGTRIYDYRVTFRSASPYVHTELSPTRSLRLTAGLRYDALRYAMQNRLPAGTVQASVLGANRFYGQLADDQTSFSRVSPKLGATYALTPHLHAYASYNFGFRAPSEGQLYRAGNDTTVVNALARARLAVGLKPIKAEQIELGFRGDAGPVSYNVVAYELEKKDDLVGQRDLATNVSTNVNAGRTEHRGIEAGIGARLGSQLRFDTALSFARHRYVNWVTANANFSGRNIETAPKVLANTRLTWRPVAAAMLQLEWVRIGEYWLEASNSAAFGQYPGHDLLHVRASYAVGRNLGLYARVMNATDKRFADSASVSSNTPVFSPGLPRAFYGGAEFKW
;
A
#
# COMPACT_ATOMS: atom_id res chain seq x y z
N GLU A 1 9.24 7.61 17.84
CA GLU A 1 8.42 8.65 18.51
C GLU A 1 7.05 8.75 17.85
N VAL A 2 6.97 9.14 16.57
CA VAL A 2 5.69 9.39 15.86
C VAL A 2 4.72 8.21 15.90
N ILE A 3 5.19 6.96 15.69
CA ILE A 3 4.35 5.76 15.74
C ILE A 3 3.70 5.60 17.11
N ARG A 4 4.48 5.79 18.18
CA ARG A 4 4.00 5.69 19.56
C ARG A 4 3.03 6.82 19.93
N GLU A 5 3.30 8.06 19.51
CA GLU A 5 2.41 9.21 19.72
C GLU A 5 1.08 9.05 18.96
N THR A 6 1.13 8.51 17.74
CA THR A 6 -0.06 8.27 16.93
C THR A 6 -0.87 7.09 17.45
N ALA A 7 -0.21 6.06 18.01
CA ALA A 7 -0.80 4.78 18.42
C ALA A 7 -1.78 4.23 17.36
N PRO A 8 -1.37 4.04 16.10
CA PRO A 8 -2.29 3.89 14.97
C PRO A 8 -3.12 2.62 15.09
N LEU A 9 -4.41 2.70 14.77
CA LEU A 9 -5.29 1.54 14.54
C LEU A 9 -5.24 1.08 13.09
N HIS A 10 -4.91 2.00 12.18
CA HIS A 10 -4.84 1.73 10.75
C HIS A 10 -3.58 2.39 10.15
N PRO A 11 -2.90 1.73 9.19
CA PRO A 11 -1.70 2.28 8.53
C PRO A 11 -1.87 3.69 7.98
N GLY A 12 -3.07 4.02 7.49
CA GLY A 12 -3.40 5.33 6.95
C GLY A 12 -3.19 6.49 7.91
N GLN A 13 -3.30 6.26 9.22
CA GLN A 13 -3.10 7.29 10.24
C GLN A 13 -1.62 7.74 10.36
N LEU A 14 -0.69 6.92 9.91
CA LEU A 14 0.73 7.27 9.82
C LEU A 14 1.10 7.77 8.43
N LEU A 15 0.68 7.04 7.40
CA LEU A 15 1.03 7.37 6.01
C LEU A 15 0.43 8.70 5.57
N GLY A 16 -0.79 9.04 6.01
CA GLY A 16 -1.42 10.34 5.75
C GLY A 16 -0.68 11.55 6.35
N GLN A 17 0.31 11.33 7.22
CA GLN A 17 1.18 12.38 7.76
C GLN A 17 2.34 12.77 6.82
N VAL A 18 2.47 12.08 5.67
CA VAL A 18 3.48 12.35 4.64
C VAL A 18 2.86 13.22 3.53
N PRO A 19 3.49 14.32 3.08
CA PRO A 19 2.96 15.14 2.00
C PRO A 19 2.70 14.32 0.73
N GLY A 20 1.51 14.50 0.11
CA GLY A 20 1.14 13.79 -1.11
C GLY A 20 0.73 12.34 -0.93
N VAL A 21 0.56 11.88 0.31
CA VAL A 21 0.13 10.51 0.63
C VAL A 21 -1.23 10.54 1.33
N ALA A 22 -2.15 9.73 0.85
CA ALA A 22 -3.41 9.46 1.53
C ALA A 22 -3.74 7.97 1.45
N VAL A 23 -4.44 7.48 2.47
CA VAL A 23 -4.87 6.09 2.56
C VAL A 23 -6.33 6.06 2.98
N ALA A 24 -7.19 5.55 2.12
CA ALA A 24 -8.59 5.33 2.43
C ALA A 24 -8.78 3.92 3.02
N VAL A 25 -9.56 3.84 4.09
CA VAL A 25 -9.88 2.57 4.75
C VAL A 25 -10.90 1.80 3.92
N THR A 26 -10.64 0.50 3.72
CA THR A 26 -11.56 -0.39 3.00
C THR A 26 -12.16 -1.48 3.90
N ASN A 27 -12.27 -1.22 5.17
CA ASN A 27 -12.67 -2.07 6.28
C ASN A 27 -11.50 -2.84 6.92
N GLY A 28 -11.53 -2.99 8.24
CA GLY A 28 -10.45 -3.55 9.03
C GLY A 28 -9.14 -2.81 8.75
N GLU A 29 -8.10 -3.52 8.40
CA GLU A 29 -6.83 -2.96 7.93
C GLU A 29 -6.72 -2.88 6.40
N GLY A 30 -7.79 -3.20 5.68
CA GLY A 30 -7.84 -3.03 4.23
C GLY A 30 -7.73 -1.56 3.84
N HIS A 31 -6.99 -1.28 2.77
CA HIS A 31 -6.73 0.10 2.34
C HIS A 31 -6.64 0.23 0.83
N THR A 32 -6.91 1.43 0.33
CA THR A 32 -6.45 1.92 -0.96
C THR A 32 -5.51 3.09 -0.74
N THR A 33 -4.42 3.11 -1.46
CA THR A 33 -3.36 4.11 -1.27
C THR A 33 -3.33 5.09 -2.43
N ALA A 34 -3.06 6.35 -2.13
CA ALA A 34 -2.78 7.40 -3.09
C ALA A 34 -1.42 8.04 -2.75
N ILE A 35 -0.43 7.91 -3.63
CA ILE A 35 0.83 8.63 -3.56
C ILE A 35 1.05 9.27 -4.92
N ARG A 36 0.85 10.60 -5.02
CA ARG A 36 0.90 11.36 -6.29
C ARG A 36 -0.02 10.83 -7.39
N GLN A 37 -1.05 10.06 -7.01
CA GLN A 37 -2.02 9.44 -7.91
C GLN A 37 -3.39 9.38 -7.23
N PRO A 38 -4.47 9.09 -7.98
CA PRO A 38 -5.79 8.82 -7.41
C PRO A 38 -5.77 7.68 -6.40
N PHE A 39 -6.76 7.62 -5.52
CA PHE A 39 -7.04 6.39 -4.76
C PHE A 39 -7.31 5.26 -5.75
N THR A 40 -6.54 4.19 -5.65
CA THR A 40 -6.64 3.08 -6.58
C THR A 40 -6.38 1.75 -5.90
N THR A 41 -7.01 0.71 -6.42
CA THR A 41 -6.68 -0.69 -6.15
C THR A 41 -5.68 -1.25 -7.17
N SER A 42 -5.23 -0.43 -8.13
CA SER A 42 -4.16 -0.83 -9.04
C SER A 42 -2.83 -0.94 -8.30
N PRO A 43 -2.01 -1.92 -8.63
CA PRO A 43 -0.72 -2.17 -7.98
C PRO A 43 0.35 -1.18 -8.45
N LEU A 44 0.31 0.03 -7.93
CA LEU A 44 1.21 1.13 -8.31
C LEU A 44 2.24 1.47 -7.23
N TYR A 45 2.19 0.77 -6.10
CA TYR A 45 3.04 1.02 -4.93
C TYR A 45 3.77 -0.25 -4.53
N LEU A 46 5.05 -0.11 -4.19
CA LEU A 46 5.85 -1.20 -3.67
C LEU A 46 5.89 -1.11 -2.14
N PHE A 47 5.46 -2.17 -1.49
CA PHE A 47 5.50 -2.29 -0.04
C PHE A 47 6.65 -3.21 0.38
N LEU A 48 7.49 -2.72 1.29
CA LEU A 48 8.68 -3.41 1.77
C LEU A 48 8.64 -3.59 3.30
N GLU A 49 9.28 -4.63 3.78
CA GLU A 49 9.69 -4.79 5.18
C GLU A 49 11.21 -4.94 5.20
N ASP A 50 11.90 -4.01 5.89
CA ASP A 50 13.39 -3.94 5.93
C ASP A 50 14.05 -4.03 4.54
N GLY A 51 13.45 -3.39 3.53
CA GLY A 51 13.95 -3.34 2.16
C GLY A 51 13.57 -4.54 1.28
N ILE A 52 12.84 -5.52 1.81
CA ILE A 52 12.41 -6.72 1.07
C ILE A 52 10.95 -6.57 0.67
N PRO A 53 10.57 -6.79 -0.60
CA PRO A 53 9.16 -6.77 -1.01
C PRO A 53 8.30 -7.72 -0.19
N ILE A 54 7.19 -7.24 0.36
CA ILE A 54 6.27 -8.02 1.20
C ILE A 54 5.67 -9.18 0.40
N ARG A 55 5.40 -8.95 -0.90
CA ARG A 55 4.92 -9.96 -1.85
C ARG A 55 5.75 -9.98 -3.12
N ALA A 56 5.77 -11.10 -3.82
CA ALA A 56 6.35 -11.17 -5.14
C ALA A 56 5.58 -10.29 -6.13
N THR A 57 6.28 -9.56 -6.99
CA THR A 57 5.74 -8.72 -8.06
C THR A 57 4.68 -9.43 -8.91
N GLY A 58 4.91 -10.72 -9.22
CA GLY A 58 3.96 -11.53 -9.98
C GLY A 58 2.62 -11.79 -9.28
N PHE A 59 2.56 -11.68 -7.95
CA PHE A 59 1.39 -11.99 -7.10
C PHE A 59 0.98 -10.77 -6.29
N PHE A 60 0.65 -9.69 -6.96
CA PHE A 60 0.38 -8.41 -6.35
C PHE A 60 -0.86 -8.41 -5.45
N ASN A 61 -0.74 -7.68 -4.33
CA ASN A 61 -1.85 -7.31 -3.46
C ASN A 61 -1.72 -5.86 -2.98
N HIS A 62 -2.65 -5.01 -3.36
CA HIS A 62 -2.65 -3.59 -2.98
C HIS A 62 -2.82 -3.32 -1.47
N ASN A 63 -3.31 -4.30 -0.71
CA ASN A 63 -3.47 -4.23 0.74
C ASN A 63 -2.29 -4.87 1.51
N ALA A 64 -1.11 -4.99 0.93
CA ALA A 64 0.00 -5.74 1.54
C ALA A 64 0.45 -5.20 2.91
N LEU A 65 0.16 -3.94 3.25
CA LEU A 65 0.52 -3.36 4.56
C LEU A 65 -0.15 -4.05 5.76
N TYR A 66 -1.26 -4.75 5.58
CA TYR A 66 -1.84 -5.53 6.68
C TYR A 66 -1.00 -6.79 7.03
N GLU A 67 -0.07 -7.20 6.17
CA GLU A 67 0.81 -8.35 6.43
C GLU A 67 2.01 -8.01 7.31
N VAL A 68 2.24 -6.73 7.66
CA VAL A 68 3.34 -6.27 8.52
C VAL A 68 2.84 -5.68 9.82
N ASN A 69 3.67 -5.77 10.88
CA ASN A 69 3.33 -5.32 12.22
C ASN A 69 3.59 -3.81 12.39
N ILE A 70 2.79 -2.97 11.73
CA ILE A 70 2.99 -1.51 11.72
C ILE A 70 2.92 -0.86 13.11
N PRO A 71 1.99 -1.22 14.03
CA PRO A 71 1.96 -0.62 15.36
C PRO A 71 3.24 -0.81 16.15
N MET A 72 4.01 -1.86 15.83
CA MET A 72 5.29 -2.21 16.48
C MET A 72 6.49 -2.00 15.54
N ALA A 73 6.35 -1.16 14.51
CA ALA A 73 7.47 -0.84 13.61
C ALA A 73 8.48 0.10 14.27
N GLY A 74 9.77 -0.11 14.01
CA GLY A 74 10.85 0.78 14.40
C GLY A 74 10.88 2.08 13.62
N GLY A 75 10.33 2.06 12.39
CA GLY A 75 10.22 3.21 11.51
C GLY A 75 9.43 2.92 10.25
N ILE A 76 9.06 3.98 9.53
CA ILE A 76 8.42 3.90 8.21
C ILE A 76 9.13 4.90 7.29
N GLU A 77 9.58 4.41 6.14
CA GLU A 77 10.15 5.22 5.08
C GLU A 77 9.18 5.29 3.91
N VAL A 78 8.94 6.48 3.37
CA VAL A 78 8.09 6.68 2.21
C VAL A 78 8.86 7.41 1.12
N VAL A 79 9.03 6.73 -0.02
CA VAL A 79 9.56 7.34 -1.25
C VAL A 79 8.38 7.66 -2.15
N ARG A 80 8.28 8.91 -2.59
CA ARG A 80 7.19 9.38 -3.45
C ARG A 80 7.63 9.42 -4.91
N GLY A 81 6.81 8.90 -5.80
CA GLY A 81 7.12 8.76 -7.22
C GLY A 81 7.95 7.51 -7.55
N PRO A 82 8.35 7.35 -8.81
CA PRO A 82 8.99 6.13 -9.30
C PRO A 82 10.32 5.80 -8.61
N GLY A 83 10.42 4.59 -8.07
CA GLY A 83 11.62 4.06 -7.41
C GLY A 83 12.23 2.85 -8.10
N THR A 84 11.79 2.53 -9.32
CA THR A 84 12.11 1.28 -10.03
C THR A 84 13.61 1.05 -10.22
N ALA A 85 14.40 2.10 -10.47
CA ALA A 85 15.86 1.97 -10.69
C ALA A 85 16.63 1.32 -9.51
N LEU A 86 16.04 1.24 -8.32
CA LEU A 86 16.63 0.57 -7.16
C LEU A 86 15.81 -0.63 -6.68
N TYR A 87 14.48 -0.63 -6.89
CA TYR A 87 13.57 -1.61 -6.26
C TYR A 87 12.78 -2.45 -7.26
N GLY A 88 12.87 -2.18 -8.57
CA GLY A 88 12.20 -2.95 -9.61
C GLY A 88 10.73 -2.55 -9.84
N SER A 89 9.96 -3.49 -10.40
CA SER A 89 8.55 -3.30 -10.74
C SER A 89 7.69 -2.88 -9.53
N ASP A 90 6.51 -2.32 -9.82
CA ASP A 90 5.47 -1.86 -8.88
C ASP A 90 5.76 -0.55 -8.14
N ALA A 91 6.97 0.00 -8.25
CA ALA A 91 7.36 1.27 -7.64
C ALA A 91 7.05 2.47 -8.57
N ILE A 92 5.81 2.62 -9.05
CA ILE A 92 5.39 3.73 -9.93
C ILE A 92 5.00 4.98 -9.12
N GLY A 93 4.05 4.85 -8.20
CA GLY A 93 3.57 5.97 -7.38
C GLY A 93 4.43 6.20 -6.15
N GLY A 94 5.04 5.15 -5.64
CA GLY A 94 5.91 5.24 -4.48
C GLY A 94 6.28 3.90 -3.86
N ILE A 95 7.08 4.01 -2.81
CA ILE A 95 7.54 2.88 -2.00
C ILE A 95 7.24 3.18 -0.54
N VAL A 96 6.73 2.20 0.18
CA VAL A 96 6.55 2.25 1.64
C VAL A 96 7.36 1.12 2.23
N ASN A 97 8.38 1.46 3.02
CA ASN A 97 9.27 0.50 3.68
C ASN A 97 9.05 0.54 5.18
N ILE A 98 8.63 -0.56 5.76
CA ILE A 98 8.43 -0.73 7.19
C ILE A 98 9.70 -1.31 7.78
N LEU A 99 10.26 -0.63 8.79
CA LEU A 99 11.50 -1.04 9.45
C LEU A 99 11.16 -1.74 10.78
N SER A 100 11.79 -2.87 11.04
CA SER A 100 11.72 -3.54 12.34
C SER A 100 12.54 -2.80 13.41
N HIS A 101 12.17 -2.92 14.68
CA HIS A 101 13.01 -2.44 15.80
C HIS A 101 14.35 -3.17 15.80
N ALA A 102 15.43 -2.41 15.96
CA ALA A 102 16.75 -2.99 16.21
C ALA A 102 16.89 -3.41 17.69
N PRO A 103 17.56 -4.53 17.98
CA PRO A 103 17.89 -4.91 19.36
C PRO A 103 18.74 -3.83 20.03
N THR A 104 18.52 -3.62 21.33
CA THR A 104 19.37 -2.77 22.16
C THR A 104 20.35 -3.63 22.97
N GLY A 105 21.43 -3.01 23.44
CA GLY A 105 22.39 -3.70 24.32
C GLY A 105 21.88 -3.93 25.75
N GLU A 106 20.73 -3.36 26.09
CA GLU A 106 20.09 -3.46 27.41
C GLU A 106 18.84 -4.31 27.35
N THR A 107 18.55 -5.06 28.40
CA THR A 107 17.27 -5.75 28.51
C THR A 107 16.17 -4.73 28.81
N ARG A 108 15.20 -4.67 27.95
CA ARG A 108 14.00 -3.81 28.09
C ARG A 108 12.78 -4.58 27.64
N MET A 109 11.70 -4.43 28.36
CA MET A 109 10.42 -5.00 28.00
C MET A 109 9.34 -3.93 28.10
N SER A 110 8.33 -4.03 27.25
CA SER A 110 7.12 -3.23 27.37
C SER A 110 5.89 -4.05 26.99
N VAL A 111 4.80 -3.78 27.69
CA VAL A 111 3.49 -4.35 27.41
C VAL A 111 2.48 -3.22 27.39
N SER A 112 1.63 -3.17 26.40
CA SER A 112 0.57 -2.18 26.31
C SER A 112 -0.76 -2.87 26.04
N GLY A 113 -1.78 -2.44 26.78
CA GLY A 113 -3.18 -2.79 26.57
C GLY A 113 -3.98 -1.57 26.20
N GLU A 114 -4.86 -1.69 25.21
CA GLU A 114 -5.78 -0.66 24.75
C GLU A 114 -7.18 -1.24 24.63
N ALA A 115 -8.20 -0.46 25.01
CA ALA A 115 -9.59 -0.76 24.73
C ALA A 115 -10.31 0.51 24.24
N GLY A 116 -11.45 0.34 23.55
CA GLY A 116 -12.17 1.48 23.04
C GLY A 116 -13.46 1.13 22.32
N ALA A 117 -13.92 2.07 21.50
CA ALA A 117 -15.17 2.00 20.78
C ALA A 117 -15.27 0.72 19.93
N PHE A 118 -16.51 0.26 19.73
CA PHE A 118 -16.87 -0.86 18.85
C PHE A 118 -16.20 -2.19 19.20
N GLY A 119 -16.14 -2.52 20.51
CA GLY A 119 -15.52 -3.75 20.99
C GLY A 119 -14.00 -3.84 20.73
N THR A 120 -13.37 -2.73 20.36
CA THR A 120 -11.93 -2.74 20.03
C THR A 120 -11.10 -2.99 21.28
N TRP A 121 -10.19 -3.96 21.20
CA TRP A 121 -9.09 -4.12 22.16
C TRP A 121 -7.81 -4.51 21.42
N ARG A 122 -6.68 -4.13 22.00
CA ARG A 122 -5.36 -4.40 21.44
C ARG A 122 -4.34 -4.67 22.55
N PHE A 123 -3.53 -5.68 22.33
CA PHE A 123 -2.37 -5.99 23.14
C PHE A 123 -1.11 -5.88 22.28
N LEU A 124 -0.13 -5.09 22.76
CA LEU A 124 1.19 -4.99 22.16
C LEU A 124 2.25 -5.41 23.19
N GLY A 125 3.17 -6.27 22.77
CA GLY A 125 4.31 -6.70 23.57
C GLY A 125 5.61 -6.44 22.82
N SER A 126 6.62 -5.90 23.49
CA SER A 126 7.96 -5.69 22.94
C SER A 126 9.01 -6.08 23.96
N GLY A 127 10.03 -6.78 23.52
CA GLY A 127 11.15 -7.17 24.36
C GLY A 127 12.46 -7.17 23.60
N THR A 128 13.51 -6.63 24.21
CA THR A 128 14.87 -6.64 23.67
C THR A 128 15.87 -7.03 24.74
N THR A 129 16.90 -7.75 24.34
CA THR A 129 18.02 -8.08 25.22
C THR A 129 19.29 -8.35 24.42
N ALA A 130 20.44 -8.15 25.05
CA ALA A 130 21.70 -8.64 24.52
C ALA A 130 21.76 -10.17 24.65
N VAL A 131 22.15 -10.87 23.60
CA VAL A 131 22.46 -12.32 23.63
C VAL A 131 23.93 -12.54 24.01
N ASN A 132 24.79 -11.62 23.62
CA ASN A 132 26.21 -11.57 23.96
C ASN A 132 26.73 -10.13 23.72
N GLU A 133 28.02 -9.89 23.93
CA GLU A 133 28.66 -8.57 23.74
C GLU A 133 28.57 -8.03 22.29
N ARG A 134 28.24 -8.88 21.32
CA ARG A 134 28.24 -8.56 19.89
C ARG A 134 26.88 -8.67 19.23
N GLY A 135 25.85 -9.08 19.96
CA GLY A 135 24.55 -9.31 19.36
C GLY A 135 23.40 -9.21 20.33
N GLY A 136 22.21 -9.00 19.78
CA GLY A 136 20.98 -8.88 20.56
C GLY A 136 19.78 -9.43 19.80
N VAL A 137 18.70 -9.60 20.53
CA VAL A 137 17.41 -10.05 20.01
C VAL A 137 16.32 -9.04 20.37
N GLN A 138 15.38 -8.86 19.45
CA GLN A 138 14.17 -8.07 19.59
C GLN A 138 12.97 -8.91 19.22
N VAL A 139 11.92 -8.87 20.01
CA VAL A 139 10.62 -9.51 19.75
C VAL A 139 9.52 -8.46 19.85
N ASP A 140 8.65 -8.40 18.89
CA ASP A 140 7.48 -7.52 18.87
C ASP A 140 6.21 -8.32 18.53
N LEU A 141 5.16 -8.17 19.33
CA LEU A 141 3.88 -8.89 19.21
C LEU A 141 2.72 -7.90 19.14
N ASN A 142 1.71 -8.25 18.36
CA ASN A 142 0.47 -7.49 18.23
C ASN A 142 -0.71 -8.46 18.12
N VAL A 143 -1.67 -8.34 19.04
CA VAL A 143 -2.97 -9.00 18.99
C VAL A 143 -4.03 -7.90 19.03
N THR A 144 -4.89 -7.87 18.03
CA THR A 144 -5.92 -6.83 17.90
C THR A 144 -7.24 -7.49 17.53
N HIS A 145 -8.31 -6.99 18.13
CA HIS A 145 -9.70 -7.36 17.85
C HIS A 145 -10.57 -6.11 17.74
N THR A 146 -11.60 -6.17 16.91
CA THR A 146 -12.71 -5.21 16.90
C THR A 146 -13.97 -5.88 16.36
N ASP A 147 -15.13 -5.55 16.97
CA ASP A 147 -16.44 -5.93 16.43
C ASP A 147 -16.79 -5.12 15.15
N GLY A 148 -16.06 -4.02 14.92
CA GLY A 148 -16.34 -3.09 13.84
C GLY A 148 -17.52 -2.16 14.14
N TRP A 149 -17.49 -0.95 13.57
CA TRP A 149 -18.55 0.02 13.83
C TRP A 149 -19.79 -0.14 12.92
N ARG A 150 -19.65 -0.95 11.85
CA ARG A 150 -20.73 -1.32 10.94
C ARG A 150 -21.10 -2.78 11.14
N GLN A 151 -22.31 -3.15 10.69
CA GLN A 151 -22.79 -4.53 10.75
C GLN A 151 -21.85 -5.47 9.99
N ARG A 152 -21.44 -6.58 10.61
CA ARG A 152 -20.57 -7.60 10.01
C ARG A 152 -19.27 -7.01 9.46
N THR A 153 -18.55 -6.27 10.30
CA THR A 153 -17.24 -5.68 9.95
C THR A 153 -16.17 -5.95 11.00
N ALA A 154 -16.35 -6.99 11.80
CA ALA A 154 -15.38 -7.43 12.77
C ALA A 154 -14.07 -7.88 12.12
N TYR A 155 -12.97 -7.75 12.85
CA TYR A 155 -11.72 -8.36 12.42
C TYR A 155 -10.82 -8.74 13.61
N ASP A 156 -10.03 -9.80 13.40
CA ASP A 156 -9.00 -10.30 14.29
C ASP A 156 -7.64 -10.27 13.61
N ARG A 157 -6.62 -9.86 14.36
CA ARG A 157 -5.23 -9.86 13.92
C ARG A 157 -4.31 -10.45 14.97
N GLN A 158 -3.40 -11.32 14.54
CA GLN A 158 -2.22 -11.72 15.27
C GLN A 158 -0.99 -11.48 14.39
N SER A 159 0.00 -10.77 14.89
CA SER A 159 1.26 -10.58 14.16
C SER A 159 2.43 -10.43 15.12
N GLY A 160 3.61 -10.79 14.65
CA GLY A 160 4.83 -10.67 15.43
C GLY A 160 6.06 -10.64 14.55
N ASN A 161 7.12 -10.05 15.10
CA ASN A 161 8.44 -9.99 14.49
C ASN A 161 9.48 -10.45 15.51
N LEU A 162 10.43 -11.25 15.05
CA LEU A 162 11.67 -11.58 15.74
C LEU A 162 12.83 -11.05 14.91
N ARG A 163 13.67 -10.22 15.51
CA ARG A 163 14.91 -9.74 14.89
C ARG A 163 16.10 -10.11 15.74
N PHE A 164 17.12 -10.68 15.13
CA PHE A 164 18.40 -11.02 15.71
C PHE A 164 19.51 -10.32 14.95
N ASP A 165 20.28 -9.48 15.62
CA ASP A 165 21.45 -8.78 15.09
C ASP A 165 22.71 -9.32 15.74
N GLN A 166 23.75 -9.66 14.94
CA GLN A 166 25.02 -10.19 15.41
C GLN A 166 26.19 -9.58 14.64
N ARG A 167 27.20 -9.08 15.33
CA ARG A 167 28.47 -8.71 14.73
C ARG A 167 29.32 -9.96 14.52
N LEU A 168 29.86 -10.12 13.31
CA LEU A 168 30.70 -11.23 12.90
C LEU A 168 32.13 -10.73 12.66
N GLY A 169 33.05 -11.10 13.55
CA GLY A 169 34.40 -10.58 13.53
C GLY A 169 34.46 -9.06 13.72
N ARG A 170 35.39 -8.40 12.99
CA ARG A 170 35.60 -6.94 13.08
C ARG A 170 34.73 -6.13 12.13
N ASN A 171 34.39 -6.68 10.98
CA ASN A 171 33.85 -5.93 9.84
C ASN A 171 32.58 -6.58 9.26
N GLY A 172 32.09 -7.67 9.85
CA GLY A 172 30.89 -8.36 9.41
C GLY A 172 29.70 -8.11 10.31
N THR A 173 28.50 -8.15 9.77
CA THR A 173 27.22 -8.16 10.51
C THR A 173 26.26 -9.15 9.90
N LEU A 174 25.45 -9.76 10.74
CA LEU A 174 24.31 -10.58 10.35
C LEU A 174 23.06 -10.01 11.02
N LYS A 175 22.03 -9.73 10.23
CA LYS A 175 20.70 -9.34 10.69
C LYS A 175 19.71 -10.38 10.20
N THR A 176 19.05 -11.08 11.09
CA THR A 176 18.01 -12.06 10.76
C THR A 176 16.65 -11.55 11.23
N ILE A 177 15.63 -11.63 10.38
CA ILE A 177 14.27 -11.20 10.70
C ILE A 177 13.31 -12.32 10.34
N ILE A 178 12.39 -12.60 11.26
CA ILE A 178 11.24 -13.49 11.05
C ILE A 178 9.99 -12.68 11.37
N GLY A 179 9.13 -12.50 10.39
CA GLY A 179 7.84 -11.84 10.54
C GLY A 179 6.71 -12.81 10.23
N ALA A 180 5.63 -12.77 11.02
CA ALA A 180 4.43 -13.55 10.78
C ALA A 180 3.18 -12.71 11.05
N SER A 181 2.13 -12.93 10.26
CA SER A 181 0.82 -12.32 10.49
C SER A 181 -0.32 -13.23 10.06
N LYS A 182 -1.43 -13.15 10.80
CA LYS A 182 -2.70 -13.79 10.49
C LYS A 182 -3.81 -12.79 10.72
N ILE A 183 -4.73 -12.69 9.76
CA ILE A 183 -5.91 -11.83 9.81
C ILE A 183 -7.13 -12.64 9.41
N ASP A 184 -8.20 -12.51 10.19
CA ASP A 184 -9.55 -12.95 9.83
C ASP A 184 -10.46 -11.71 9.91
N GLN A 185 -11.10 -11.34 8.81
CA GLN A 185 -11.85 -10.11 8.66
C GLN A 185 -13.20 -10.39 8.01
N GLU A 186 -14.27 -9.99 8.67
CA GLU A 186 -15.60 -9.89 8.06
C GLU A 186 -15.61 -8.72 7.05
N THR A 187 -16.38 -8.83 6.00
CA THR A 187 -16.48 -7.87 4.88
C THR A 187 -15.14 -7.54 4.24
N GLY A 188 -14.81 -8.27 3.20
CA GLY A 188 -13.49 -8.24 2.53
C GLY A 188 -13.23 -7.02 1.64
N ALA A 189 -13.81 -5.87 1.88
CA ALA A 189 -13.55 -4.52 1.37
C ALA A 189 -14.71 -3.57 1.73
N ASN A 190 -14.83 -2.42 1.07
CA ASN A 190 -15.92 -1.45 1.30
C ASN A 190 -17.30 -2.04 0.96
N SER A 191 -18.29 -1.73 1.83
CA SER A 191 -19.72 -1.84 1.51
C SER A 191 -20.29 -0.42 1.40
N ALA A 192 -20.19 0.17 0.20
CA ALA A 192 -20.70 1.51 -0.07
C ALA A 192 -22.23 1.49 -0.12
N LEU A 193 -22.86 2.59 0.33
CA LEU A 193 -24.30 2.76 0.46
C LEU A 193 -24.79 3.91 -0.43
N PRO A 194 -25.99 3.82 -1.00
CA PRO A 194 -26.68 4.97 -1.59
C PRO A 194 -26.83 6.10 -0.56
N LEU A 195 -27.00 7.34 -1.02
CA LEU A 195 -27.01 8.54 -0.19
C LEU A 195 -28.02 8.46 0.97
N ALA A 196 -29.23 7.95 0.73
CA ALA A 196 -30.26 7.84 1.75
C ALA A 196 -29.84 6.93 2.92
N ASP A 197 -29.28 5.76 2.62
CA ASP A 197 -28.77 4.83 3.64
C ASP A 197 -27.49 5.38 4.29
N TYR A 198 -26.59 5.99 3.52
CA TYR A 198 -25.39 6.65 4.04
C TYR A 198 -25.73 7.73 5.09
N LEU A 199 -26.81 8.49 4.89
CA LEU A 199 -27.26 9.52 5.83
C LEU A 199 -28.11 8.94 6.96
N GLY A 200 -29.05 8.03 6.68
CA GLY A 200 -30.06 7.53 7.62
C GLY A 200 -29.63 6.28 8.41
N ASN A 201 -28.84 5.39 7.80
CA ASN A 201 -28.44 4.12 8.41
C ASN A 201 -26.99 3.73 8.02
N PRO A 202 -25.97 4.51 8.42
CA PRO A 202 -24.59 4.32 8.00
C PRO A 202 -23.94 3.01 8.50
N THR A 203 -24.52 2.38 9.52
CA THR A 203 -24.04 1.07 10.02
C THR A 203 -24.45 -0.09 9.15
N ARG A 204 -25.41 0.10 8.22
CA ARG A 204 -25.89 -0.93 7.31
C ARG A 204 -24.77 -1.48 6.43
N ASN A 205 -24.78 -2.80 6.24
CA ASN A 205 -23.87 -3.51 5.37
C ASN A 205 -24.65 -4.42 4.40
N ASN A 206 -24.75 -4.01 3.14
CA ASN A 206 -25.48 -4.75 2.10
C ASN A 206 -24.70 -5.97 1.59
N LEU A 207 -23.39 -6.08 1.90
CA LEU A 207 -22.45 -7.04 1.38
C LEU A 207 -21.88 -7.93 2.51
N SER A 208 -22.71 -8.24 3.50
CA SER A 208 -22.32 -8.88 4.76
C SER A 208 -21.79 -10.32 4.65
N ILE A 209 -21.95 -10.98 3.48
CA ILE A 209 -21.39 -12.29 3.20
C ILE A 209 -19.91 -12.25 2.81
N ALA A 210 -19.37 -11.07 2.55
CA ALA A 210 -17.98 -10.89 2.14
C ALA A 210 -17.03 -11.08 3.33
N TYR A 211 -15.82 -11.58 3.07
CA TYR A 211 -14.78 -11.75 4.08
C TYR A 211 -13.39 -11.81 3.46
N ARG A 212 -12.36 -11.67 4.30
CA ARG A 212 -10.95 -11.86 3.95
C ARG A 212 -10.22 -12.61 5.05
N LYS A 213 -9.47 -13.64 4.67
CA LYS A 213 -8.53 -14.35 5.55
C LYS A 213 -7.14 -14.27 4.93
N VAL A 214 -6.15 -13.89 5.72
CA VAL A 214 -4.77 -13.74 5.26
C VAL A 214 -3.83 -14.41 6.24
N SER A 215 -2.81 -15.06 5.71
CA SER A 215 -1.65 -15.51 6.47
C SER A 215 -0.37 -15.19 5.70
N ALA A 216 0.65 -14.73 6.41
CA ALA A 216 1.94 -14.44 5.82
C ALA A 216 3.07 -14.79 6.79
N VAL A 217 4.14 -15.38 6.27
CA VAL A 217 5.40 -15.62 6.97
C VAL A 217 6.53 -15.10 6.10
N ARG A 218 7.46 -14.39 6.67
CA ARG A 218 8.68 -13.89 6.00
C ARG A 218 9.90 -14.17 6.85
N ILE A 219 10.96 -14.61 6.20
CA ILE A 219 12.26 -14.85 6.82
C ILE A 219 13.32 -14.21 5.94
N SER A 220 14.24 -13.48 6.53
CA SER A 220 15.39 -12.93 5.83
C SER A 220 16.63 -12.93 6.70
N ALA A 221 17.80 -13.01 6.05
CA ALA A 221 19.10 -12.94 6.72
C ALA A 221 20.01 -12.01 5.91
N GLU A 222 20.23 -10.79 6.37
CA GLU A 222 21.16 -9.84 5.75
C GLU A 222 22.56 -10.05 6.32
N TYR A 223 23.46 -10.53 5.48
CA TYR A 223 24.89 -10.56 5.76
C TYR A 223 25.57 -9.37 5.11
N GLU A 224 26.25 -8.55 5.90
CA GLU A 224 27.09 -7.46 5.40
C GLU A 224 28.55 -7.68 5.81
N GLN A 225 29.46 -7.45 4.86
CA GLN A 225 30.91 -7.48 5.09
C GLN A 225 31.55 -6.21 4.55
N GLN A 226 32.22 -5.47 5.41
CA GLN A 226 32.99 -4.29 5.03
C GLN A 226 34.46 -4.68 4.75
N PHE A 227 35.04 -4.14 3.69
CA PHE A 227 36.46 -4.30 3.31
C PHE A 227 37.00 -2.97 2.78
N GLY A 228 37.83 -2.32 3.56
CA GLY A 228 38.31 -0.96 3.27
C GLY A 228 37.15 0.01 3.03
N THR A 229 37.07 0.64 1.86
CA THR A 229 35.99 1.53 1.45
C THR A 229 34.84 0.82 0.72
N GLY A 230 34.87 -0.51 0.69
CA GLY A 230 33.85 -1.37 0.07
C GLY A 230 32.94 -2.03 1.08
N LEU A 231 31.75 -2.42 0.63
CA LEU A 231 30.76 -3.23 1.35
C LEU A 231 30.13 -4.22 0.40
N ILE A 232 29.98 -5.45 0.83
CA ILE A 232 29.10 -6.44 0.20
C ILE A 232 27.94 -6.69 1.16
N SER A 233 26.72 -6.73 0.63
CA SER A 233 25.51 -7.11 1.35
C SER A 233 24.80 -8.19 0.53
N VAL A 234 24.42 -9.30 1.18
CA VAL A 234 23.65 -10.39 0.58
C VAL A 234 22.49 -10.72 1.49
N ILE A 235 21.27 -10.71 0.95
CA ILE A 235 20.04 -10.92 1.69
C ILE A 235 19.25 -12.06 1.04
N PRO A 236 19.50 -13.33 1.39
CA PRO A 236 18.55 -14.39 1.08
C PRO A 236 17.25 -14.15 1.86
N TYR A 237 16.12 -14.46 1.22
CA TYR A 237 14.81 -14.35 1.85
C TYR A 237 13.86 -15.47 1.42
N PHE A 238 12.92 -15.74 2.30
CA PHE A 238 11.79 -16.63 2.10
C PHE A 238 10.49 -15.89 2.43
N ARG A 239 9.42 -16.13 1.65
CA ARG A 239 8.08 -15.65 1.92
C ARG A 239 7.07 -16.75 1.64
N ASP A 240 6.04 -16.82 2.49
CA ASP A 240 4.84 -17.63 2.29
C ASP A 240 3.63 -16.72 2.52
N ASN A 241 2.81 -16.52 1.49
CA ASN A 241 1.64 -15.66 1.53
C ASN A 241 0.41 -16.43 1.04
N ALA A 242 -0.65 -16.45 1.84
CA ALA A 242 -1.92 -17.03 1.48
C ALA A 242 -3.08 -16.07 1.75
N MET A 243 -4.08 -16.08 0.89
CA MET A 243 -5.31 -15.32 1.04
C MET A 243 -6.51 -16.11 0.57
N GLU A 244 -7.60 -16.07 1.36
CA GLU A 244 -8.94 -16.45 0.95
C GLU A 244 -9.83 -15.20 1.00
N LEU A 245 -10.51 -14.90 -0.10
CA LEU A 245 -11.26 -13.68 -0.27
C LEU A 245 -12.62 -13.93 -0.92
N ASN A 246 -13.69 -13.51 -0.26
CA ASN A 246 -14.97 -13.19 -0.86
C ASN A 246 -15.10 -11.66 -0.89
N GLY A 247 -14.69 -11.03 -1.99
CA GLY A 247 -14.58 -9.58 -2.09
C GLY A 247 -15.92 -8.91 -2.40
N THR A 248 -16.24 -7.83 -1.68
CA THR A 248 -17.44 -7.02 -1.92
C THR A 248 -17.55 -6.53 -3.35
N PHE A 249 -16.42 -6.16 -3.97
CA PHE A 249 -16.33 -5.61 -5.32
C PHE A 249 -16.70 -6.62 -6.43
N ASN A 250 -16.80 -7.90 -6.09
CA ASN A 250 -17.18 -8.97 -7.03
C ASN A 250 -18.67 -9.31 -6.97
N LEU A 251 -19.35 -9.12 -5.84
CA LEU A 251 -20.68 -9.67 -5.57
C LEU A 251 -21.72 -9.25 -6.60
N ASN A 252 -21.67 -8.03 -7.10
CA ASN A 252 -22.62 -7.49 -8.08
C ASN A 252 -22.33 -7.87 -9.55
N SER A 253 -21.21 -8.55 -9.85
CA SER A 253 -20.81 -8.83 -11.23
C SER A 253 -20.24 -10.22 -11.47
N ASP A 254 -19.53 -10.76 -10.50
CA ASP A 254 -18.76 -12.00 -10.61
C ASP A 254 -18.51 -12.58 -9.21
N PRO A 255 -19.61 -12.95 -8.46
CA PRO A 255 -19.50 -13.44 -7.09
C PRO A 255 -18.70 -14.74 -7.02
N ARG A 256 -17.64 -14.75 -6.22
CA ARG A 256 -16.72 -15.87 -6.09
C ARG A 256 -15.93 -15.85 -4.80
N ILE A 257 -15.46 -17.02 -4.39
CA ILE A 257 -14.37 -17.14 -3.44
C ILE A 257 -13.07 -17.34 -4.22
N GLU A 258 -12.09 -16.51 -3.91
CA GLU A 258 -10.74 -16.56 -4.43
C GLU A 258 -9.80 -17.10 -3.36
N LYS A 259 -8.99 -18.10 -3.71
CA LYS A 259 -7.90 -18.63 -2.89
C LYS A 259 -6.60 -18.47 -3.65
N SER A 260 -5.68 -17.69 -3.12
CA SER A 260 -4.34 -17.49 -3.66
C SER A 260 -3.28 -17.90 -2.63
N HIS A 261 -2.23 -18.52 -3.10
CA HIS A 261 -1.08 -18.91 -2.29
C HIS A 261 0.18 -18.81 -3.12
N ASN A 262 1.22 -18.22 -2.58
CA ASN A 262 2.53 -18.23 -3.20
C ASN A 262 3.65 -18.37 -2.16
N VAL A 263 4.65 -19.16 -2.51
CA VAL A 263 5.91 -19.28 -1.79
C VAL A 263 6.98 -18.59 -2.62
N SER A 264 7.88 -17.86 -1.98
CA SER A 264 8.96 -17.16 -2.69
C SER A 264 10.31 -17.44 -2.05
N TYR A 265 11.31 -17.60 -2.90
CA TYR A 265 12.71 -17.65 -2.53
C TYR A 265 13.45 -16.60 -3.33
N GLY A 266 14.28 -15.81 -2.69
CA GLY A 266 15.03 -14.80 -3.42
C GLY A 266 16.32 -14.39 -2.73
N VAL A 267 17.09 -13.61 -3.45
CA VAL A 267 18.35 -13.03 -2.96
C VAL A 267 18.45 -11.61 -3.47
N LEU A 268 18.73 -10.67 -2.58
CA LEU A 268 19.14 -9.31 -2.92
C LEU A 268 20.64 -9.22 -2.64
N ALA A 269 21.46 -9.03 -3.68
CA ALA A 269 22.90 -8.89 -3.56
C ALA A 269 23.31 -7.46 -3.95
N LYS A 270 24.12 -6.82 -3.12
CA LYS A 270 24.58 -5.45 -3.32
C LYS A 270 26.06 -5.34 -3.02
N TRP A 271 26.80 -4.70 -3.90
CA TRP A 271 28.16 -4.25 -3.70
C TRP A 271 28.20 -2.74 -3.72
N ARG A 272 28.89 -2.12 -2.76
CA ARG A 272 29.09 -0.68 -2.66
C ARG A 272 30.58 -0.39 -2.54
N LYS A 273 31.07 0.58 -3.28
CA LYS A 273 32.45 1.08 -3.22
C LYS A 273 32.47 2.59 -3.16
N THR A 274 33.14 3.14 -2.16
CA THR A 274 33.43 4.57 -2.09
C THR A 274 34.82 4.82 -2.64
N LEU A 275 34.95 5.75 -3.57
CA LEU A 275 36.18 6.22 -4.20
C LEU A 275 36.43 7.67 -3.72
N PRO A 276 37.16 7.86 -2.59
CA PRO A 276 37.29 9.18 -1.95
C PRO A 276 37.94 10.22 -2.86
N THR A 277 38.97 9.84 -3.61
CA THR A 277 39.70 10.72 -4.54
C THR A 277 38.79 11.29 -5.63
N LEU A 278 37.85 10.50 -6.13
CA LEU A 278 36.87 10.88 -7.13
C LEU A 278 35.58 11.44 -6.51
N ARG A 279 35.48 11.50 -5.18
CA ARG A 279 34.26 11.84 -4.45
C ARG A 279 33.03 11.10 -4.98
N THR A 280 33.22 9.83 -5.32
CA THR A 280 32.23 8.99 -5.99
C THR A 280 31.89 7.80 -5.11
N ARG A 281 30.59 7.44 -5.04
CA ARG A 281 30.11 6.18 -4.50
C ARG A 281 29.47 5.38 -5.65
N LEU A 282 29.95 4.17 -5.84
CA LEU A 282 29.40 3.21 -6.79
C LEU A 282 28.62 2.13 -6.04
N ILE A 283 27.47 1.75 -6.56
CA ILE A 283 26.64 0.66 -6.08
C ILE A 283 26.31 -0.21 -7.28
N GLY A 284 26.57 -1.51 -7.20
CA GLY A 284 26.09 -2.51 -8.13
C GLY A 284 25.29 -3.55 -7.39
N GLY A 285 24.29 -4.13 -8.01
CA GLY A 285 23.50 -5.17 -7.37
C GLY A 285 22.82 -6.11 -8.36
N LEU A 286 22.29 -7.19 -7.80
CA LEU A 286 21.50 -8.19 -8.50
C LEU A 286 20.40 -8.68 -7.56
N ASP A 287 19.16 -8.56 -8.01
CA ASP A 287 17.99 -9.09 -7.32
C ASP A 287 17.46 -10.30 -8.07
N LEU A 288 17.24 -11.40 -7.36
CA LEU A 288 16.68 -12.65 -7.87
C LEU A 288 15.42 -13.00 -7.08
N ASP A 289 14.38 -13.40 -7.78
CA ASP A 289 13.13 -13.89 -7.16
C ASP A 289 12.61 -15.13 -7.92
N TYR A 290 12.26 -16.16 -7.19
CA TYR A 290 11.60 -17.36 -7.67
C TYR A 290 10.37 -17.62 -6.83
N SER A 291 9.19 -17.45 -7.41
CA SER A 291 7.91 -17.48 -6.71
C SER A 291 6.91 -18.40 -7.41
N PRO A 292 6.87 -19.70 -7.06
CA PRO A 292 5.76 -20.55 -7.41
C PRO A 292 4.50 -20.18 -6.61
N GLY A 293 3.35 -20.21 -7.26
CA GLY A 293 2.08 -19.91 -6.63
C GLY A 293 0.91 -20.59 -7.33
N SER A 294 -0.26 -20.43 -6.75
CA SER A 294 -1.51 -21.00 -7.27
C SER A 294 -2.66 -20.03 -7.03
N ARG A 295 -3.65 -20.11 -7.90
CA ARG A 295 -4.93 -19.43 -7.76
C ARG A 295 -6.06 -20.40 -8.06
N ARG A 296 -7.06 -20.37 -7.19
CA ARG A 296 -8.30 -21.12 -7.36
C ARG A 296 -9.47 -20.18 -7.11
N GLU A 297 -10.45 -20.20 -8.01
CA GLU A 297 -11.71 -19.47 -7.86
C GLU A 297 -12.90 -20.40 -8.04
N ASP A 298 -13.80 -20.36 -7.08
CA ASP A 298 -15.09 -21.06 -7.14
C ASP A 298 -16.20 -19.98 -7.19
N ASN A 299 -17.07 -20.01 -8.20
CA ASN A 299 -18.16 -19.06 -8.30
C ASN A 299 -19.17 -19.28 -7.17
N LEU A 300 -19.94 -18.27 -6.81
CA LEU A 300 -20.97 -18.31 -5.77
C LEU A 300 -22.37 -18.22 -6.37
N LEU A 301 -23.24 -19.13 -5.94
CA LEU A 301 -24.69 -19.00 -6.11
C LEU A 301 -25.21 -18.20 -4.91
N VAL A 302 -25.45 -16.92 -5.10
CA VAL A 302 -25.75 -15.98 -4.02
C VAL A 302 -27.25 -15.85 -3.78
N THR A 303 -27.65 -15.75 -2.51
CA THR A 303 -28.98 -15.33 -2.08
C THR A 303 -28.98 -13.83 -1.89
N ARG A 304 -29.88 -13.12 -2.56
CA ARG A 304 -29.93 -11.66 -2.53
C ARG A 304 -31.35 -11.13 -2.64
N THR A 305 -31.55 -9.90 -2.14
CA THR A 305 -32.80 -9.12 -2.26
C THR A 305 -32.49 -7.73 -2.75
N GLY A 306 -33.49 -7.01 -3.28
CA GLY A 306 -33.27 -5.67 -3.85
C GLY A 306 -32.60 -5.70 -5.22
N THR A 307 -32.34 -4.50 -5.77
CA THR A 307 -31.76 -4.31 -7.11
C THR A 307 -30.76 -3.13 -7.11
N GLY A 308 -29.83 -3.14 -8.07
CA GLY A 308 -28.85 -2.07 -8.26
C GLY A 308 -27.99 -1.84 -7.01
N ALA A 309 -27.81 -0.59 -6.62
CA ALA A 309 -27.02 -0.20 -5.45
C ALA A 309 -27.68 -0.59 -4.12
N ASN A 310 -28.97 -0.96 -4.11
CA ASN A 310 -29.72 -1.43 -2.94
C ASN A 310 -29.73 -2.96 -2.81
N THR A 311 -28.98 -3.68 -3.61
CA THR A 311 -28.89 -5.14 -3.52
C THR A 311 -28.24 -5.54 -2.19
N VAL A 312 -28.92 -6.40 -1.42
CA VAL A 312 -28.45 -6.98 -0.16
C VAL A 312 -28.16 -8.45 -0.36
N PHE A 313 -26.94 -8.87 -0.06
CA PHE A 313 -26.49 -10.28 -0.14
C PHE A 313 -26.59 -10.91 1.25
N THR A 314 -27.36 -11.97 1.37
CA THR A 314 -27.68 -12.62 2.67
C THR A 314 -27.11 -14.02 2.83
N GLY A 315 -26.67 -14.67 1.76
CA GLY A 315 -26.10 -16.01 1.79
C GLY A 315 -25.53 -16.43 0.45
N TYR A 316 -24.87 -17.57 0.45
CA TYR A 316 -24.36 -18.21 -0.77
C TYR A 316 -24.17 -19.72 -0.59
N THR A 317 -24.12 -20.43 -1.72
CA THR A 317 -23.57 -21.78 -1.83
C THR A 317 -22.45 -21.79 -2.86
N LEU A 318 -21.51 -22.74 -2.74
CA LEU A 318 -20.45 -22.91 -3.72
C LEU A 318 -21.03 -23.43 -5.04
N GLY A 319 -20.65 -22.79 -6.12
CA GLY A 319 -20.97 -23.19 -7.48
C GLY A 319 -19.80 -23.87 -8.19
N THR A 320 -19.66 -23.58 -9.48
CA THR A 320 -18.65 -24.16 -10.37
C THR A 320 -17.26 -23.58 -10.09
N ARG A 321 -16.21 -24.41 -10.19
CA ARG A 321 -14.83 -23.92 -10.23
C ARG A 321 -14.57 -23.23 -11.54
N ILE A 322 -14.27 -21.91 -11.49
CA ILE A 322 -14.13 -21.05 -12.67
C ILE A 322 -12.68 -20.81 -13.06
N TYR A 323 -11.74 -20.90 -12.11
CA TYR A 323 -10.30 -20.90 -12.36
C TYR A 323 -9.58 -21.83 -11.39
N ASP A 324 -8.59 -22.55 -11.88
CA ASP A 324 -7.62 -23.33 -11.10
C ASP A 324 -6.33 -23.44 -11.91
N TYR A 325 -5.28 -22.71 -11.48
CA TYR A 325 -3.99 -22.73 -12.16
C TYR A 325 -2.82 -22.55 -11.19
N ARG A 326 -1.65 -22.97 -11.63
CA ARG A 326 -0.37 -22.65 -11.00
C ARG A 326 0.37 -21.63 -11.86
N VAL A 327 1.12 -20.73 -11.22
CA VAL A 327 2.02 -19.80 -11.90
C VAL A 327 3.37 -19.82 -11.19
N THR A 328 4.44 -19.98 -11.94
CA THR A 328 5.79 -19.76 -11.45
C THR A 328 6.29 -18.43 -11.99
N PHE A 329 6.46 -17.45 -11.11
CA PHE A 329 7.09 -16.17 -11.41
C PHE A 329 8.60 -16.29 -11.17
N ARG A 330 9.41 -15.69 -12.06
CA ARG A 330 10.86 -15.57 -11.94
C ARG A 330 11.29 -14.18 -12.34
N SER A 331 12.23 -13.61 -11.58
CA SER A 331 12.88 -12.36 -11.98
C SER A 331 14.38 -12.40 -11.76
N ALA A 332 15.10 -11.68 -12.64
CA ALA A 332 16.51 -11.38 -12.49
C ALA A 332 16.74 -9.93 -12.88
N SER A 333 17.31 -9.15 -11.95
CA SER A 333 17.34 -7.69 -12.09
C SER A 333 18.68 -7.10 -11.64
N PRO A 334 19.70 -7.06 -12.53
CA PRO A 334 20.94 -6.34 -12.28
C PRO A 334 20.72 -4.83 -12.31
N TYR A 335 21.45 -4.11 -11.45
CA TYR A 335 21.43 -2.65 -11.43
C TYR A 335 22.77 -2.04 -11.06
N VAL A 336 22.96 -0.79 -11.48
CA VAL A 336 24.09 0.05 -11.09
C VAL A 336 23.57 1.43 -10.71
N HIS A 337 24.17 2.02 -9.68
CA HIS A 337 23.88 3.36 -9.22
C HIS A 337 25.18 4.06 -8.84
N THR A 338 25.31 5.34 -9.17
CA THR A 338 26.44 6.19 -8.81
C THR A 338 25.99 7.48 -8.15
N GLU A 339 26.72 7.89 -7.15
CA GLU A 339 26.64 9.22 -6.53
C GLU A 339 27.99 9.90 -6.73
N LEU A 340 28.03 11.02 -7.43
CA LEU A 340 29.22 11.82 -7.71
C LEU A 340 29.05 13.19 -7.05
N SER A 341 30.05 13.66 -6.32
CA SER A 341 30.11 14.99 -5.73
C SER A 341 31.24 15.83 -6.35
N PRO A 342 31.04 16.41 -7.57
CA PRO A 342 32.10 17.15 -8.27
C PRO A 342 32.63 18.31 -7.44
N THR A 343 31.76 18.93 -6.68
CA THR A 343 32.10 20.00 -5.72
C THR A 343 31.54 19.65 -4.32
N ARG A 344 31.84 20.48 -3.33
CA ARG A 344 31.25 20.34 -1.99
C ARG A 344 29.74 20.64 -1.97
N SER A 345 29.29 21.48 -2.90
CA SER A 345 27.90 21.92 -2.98
C SER A 345 27.04 21.12 -3.95
N LEU A 346 27.63 20.40 -4.91
CA LEU A 346 26.90 19.67 -5.95
C LEU A 346 27.05 18.16 -5.76
N ARG A 347 25.89 17.46 -5.67
CA ARG A 347 25.82 16.00 -5.75
C ARG A 347 24.97 15.62 -6.97
N LEU A 348 25.50 14.75 -7.79
CA LEU A 348 24.83 14.14 -8.93
C LEU A 348 24.58 12.66 -8.63
N THR A 349 23.45 12.15 -9.07
CA THR A 349 23.11 10.73 -8.98
C THR A 349 22.69 10.22 -10.34
N ALA A 350 23.13 9.02 -10.69
CA ALA A 350 22.67 8.30 -11.87
C ALA A 350 22.47 6.83 -11.53
N GLY A 351 21.44 6.23 -12.07
CA GLY A 351 21.14 4.81 -11.87
C GLY A 351 20.56 4.19 -13.13
N LEU A 352 20.80 2.90 -13.30
CA LEU A 352 20.26 2.09 -14.36
C LEU A 352 19.96 0.70 -13.82
N ARG A 353 18.75 0.21 -14.07
CA ARG A 353 18.33 -1.16 -13.74
C ARG A 353 17.76 -1.84 -14.97
N TYR A 354 18.09 -3.10 -15.15
CA TYR A 354 17.44 -3.97 -16.11
C TYR A 354 16.64 -5.02 -15.37
N ASP A 355 15.35 -5.15 -15.68
CA ASP A 355 14.48 -6.17 -15.14
C ASP A 355 14.11 -7.17 -16.23
N ALA A 356 14.29 -8.47 -15.95
CA ALA A 356 13.81 -9.59 -16.74
C ALA A 356 12.83 -10.40 -15.91
N LEU A 357 11.58 -10.46 -16.34
CA LEU A 357 10.46 -11.10 -15.64
C LEU A 357 9.88 -12.20 -16.51
N ARG A 358 9.57 -13.35 -15.91
CA ARG A 358 8.95 -14.47 -16.62
C ARG A 358 7.87 -15.12 -15.77
N TYR A 359 6.74 -15.37 -16.39
CA TYR A 359 5.62 -16.15 -15.86
C TYR A 359 5.51 -17.45 -16.64
N ALA A 360 5.33 -18.57 -15.95
CA ALA A 360 4.97 -19.85 -16.51
C ALA A 360 3.70 -20.35 -15.83
N MET A 361 2.60 -20.32 -16.55
CA MET A 361 1.28 -20.75 -16.07
C MET A 361 1.00 -22.19 -16.51
N GLN A 362 0.47 -22.98 -15.59
CA GLN A 362 -0.07 -24.32 -15.83
C GLN A 362 -1.54 -24.32 -15.44
N ASN A 363 -2.41 -24.48 -16.41
CA ASN A 363 -3.84 -24.60 -16.17
C ASN A 363 -4.18 -26.02 -15.64
N ARG A 364 -5.03 -26.10 -14.64
CA ARG A 364 -5.52 -27.35 -14.07
C ARG A 364 -6.94 -27.68 -14.54
N LEU A 365 -7.59 -26.73 -15.21
CA LEU A 365 -8.85 -26.94 -15.89
C LEU A 365 -8.59 -27.18 -17.39
N PRO A 366 -9.45 -27.93 -18.09
CA PRO A 366 -9.33 -28.10 -19.52
C PRO A 366 -9.34 -26.75 -20.26
N ALA A 367 -8.49 -26.60 -21.27
CA ALA A 367 -8.51 -25.42 -22.15
C ALA A 367 -9.87 -25.31 -22.85
N GLY A 368 -10.33 -24.06 -23.07
CA GLY A 368 -11.65 -23.79 -23.62
C GLY A 368 -12.45 -22.84 -22.75
N THR A 369 -13.63 -23.23 -22.32
CA THR A 369 -14.46 -22.41 -21.43
C THR A 369 -15.07 -23.22 -20.30
N VAL A 370 -15.23 -22.58 -19.16
CA VAL A 370 -16.05 -23.07 -18.06
C VAL A 370 -17.33 -22.26 -18.02
N GLN A 371 -18.47 -22.91 -17.97
CA GLN A 371 -19.78 -22.28 -17.78
C GLN A 371 -20.13 -22.25 -16.30
N ALA A 372 -20.63 -21.11 -15.80
CA ALA A 372 -21.17 -20.98 -14.46
C ALA A 372 -22.40 -20.07 -14.44
N SER A 373 -23.23 -20.23 -13.42
CA SER A 373 -24.36 -19.33 -13.18
C SER A 373 -23.89 -18.12 -12.36
N VAL A 374 -23.97 -16.94 -12.96
CA VAL A 374 -23.61 -15.68 -12.30
C VAL A 374 -24.87 -14.83 -12.15
N LEU A 375 -25.33 -14.64 -10.92
CA LEU A 375 -26.54 -13.86 -10.60
C LEU A 375 -27.81 -14.34 -11.35
N GLY A 376 -27.89 -15.64 -11.65
CA GLY A 376 -28.99 -16.26 -12.38
C GLY A 376 -28.82 -16.29 -13.90
N ALA A 377 -27.73 -15.75 -14.45
CA ALA A 377 -27.42 -15.79 -15.88
C ALA A 377 -26.26 -16.74 -16.19
N ASN A 378 -26.34 -17.47 -17.31
CA ASN A 378 -25.22 -18.26 -17.79
C ASN A 378 -24.07 -17.36 -18.23
N ARG A 379 -22.88 -17.61 -17.75
CA ARG A 379 -21.64 -16.93 -18.08
C ARG A 379 -20.54 -17.93 -18.39
N PHE A 380 -19.59 -17.51 -19.22
CA PHE A 380 -18.48 -18.32 -19.70
C PHE A 380 -17.16 -17.71 -19.26
N TYR A 381 -16.24 -18.52 -18.75
CA TYR A 381 -14.89 -18.12 -18.33
C TYR A 381 -13.88 -18.78 -19.26
N GLY A 382 -13.13 -17.97 -20.00
CA GLY A 382 -12.11 -18.47 -20.93
C GLY A 382 -10.93 -19.10 -20.18
N GLN A 383 -10.58 -20.32 -20.58
CA GLN A 383 -9.46 -21.10 -20.06
C GLN A 383 -8.36 -21.19 -21.12
N LEU A 384 -7.20 -20.66 -20.84
CA LEU A 384 -6.02 -20.82 -21.69
C LEU A 384 -5.45 -22.24 -21.49
N ALA A 385 -4.76 -22.77 -22.49
CA ALA A 385 -3.77 -23.82 -22.27
C ALA A 385 -2.60 -23.27 -21.44
N ASP A 386 -1.64 -24.13 -21.09
CA ASP A 386 -0.39 -23.68 -20.45
C ASP A 386 0.25 -22.54 -21.26
N ASP A 387 0.74 -21.54 -20.55
CA ASP A 387 1.23 -20.30 -21.16
C ASP A 387 2.56 -19.84 -20.53
N GLN A 388 3.35 -19.10 -21.31
CA GLN A 388 4.56 -18.46 -20.85
C GLN A 388 4.62 -17.03 -21.36
N THR A 389 4.61 -16.08 -20.44
CA THR A 389 4.69 -14.65 -20.73
C THR A 389 5.97 -14.07 -20.11
N SER A 390 6.66 -13.20 -20.85
CA SER A 390 7.90 -12.56 -20.38
C SER A 390 7.88 -11.07 -20.64
N PHE A 391 8.48 -10.32 -19.72
CA PHE A 391 8.64 -8.88 -19.81
C PHE A 391 10.08 -8.49 -19.51
N SER A 392 10.58 -7.46 -20.17
CA SER A 392 11.87 -6.87 -19.82
C SER A 392 11.83 -5.36 -19.89
N ARG A 393 12.60 -4.70 -19.03
CA ARG A 393 12.66 -3.25 -19.00
C ARG A 393 13.97 -2.71 -18.49
N VAL A 394 14.42 -1.61 -19.11
CA VAL A 394 15.49 -0.74 -18.60
C VAL A 394 14.86 0.46 -17.92
N SER A 395 15.30 0.77 -16.69
CA SER A 395 14.78 1.86 -15.87
C SER A 395 15.91 2.80 -15.45
N PRO A 396 16.07 3.97 -16.12
CA PRO A 396 17.04 4.97 -15.75
C PRO A 396 16.56 5.85 -14.59
N LYS A 397 17.52 6.45 -13.88
CA LYS A 397 17.32 7.47 -12.85
C LYS A 397 18.44 8.49 -12.94
N LEU A 398 18.07 9.77 -12.87
CA LEU A 398 19.03 10.89 -12.78
C LEU A 398 18.59 11.82 -11.65
N GLY A 399 19.54 12.46 -10.99
CA GLY A 399 19.24 13.43 -9.95
C GLY A 399 20.42 14.37 -9.71
N ALA A 400 20.09 15.57 -9.25
CA ALA A 400 21.05 16.56 -8.81
C ALA A 400 20.56 17.19 -7.50
N THR A 401 21.47 17.44 -6.58
CA THR A 401 21.22 18.23 -5.37
C THR A 401 22.31 19.27 -5.27
N TYR A 402 21.91 20.53 -5.11
CA TYR A 402 22.83 21.65 -4.96
C TYR A 402 22.59 22.37 -3.62
N ALA A 403 23.63 22.46 -2.80
CA ALA A 403 23.60 23.23 -1.57
C ALA A 403 23.74 24.73 -1.90
N LEU A 404 22.63 25.45 -1.88
CA LEU A 404 22.59 26.91 -2.05
C LEU A 404 23.22 27.62 -0.84
N THR A 405 22.90 27.10 0.35
CA THR A 405 23.52 27.47 1.63
C THR A 405 23.70 26.16 2.45
N PRO A 406 24.39 26.22 3.62
CA PRO A 406 24.44 25.05 4.51
C PRO A 406 23.05 24.53 4.94
N HIS A 407 22.03 25.40 4.93
CA HIS A 407 20.67 25.14 5.42
C HIS A 407 19.62 25.08 4.33
N LEU A 408 19.97 25.29 3.05
CA LEU A 408 19.05 25.29 1.92
C LEU A 408 19.63 24.51 0.74
N HIS A 409 18.94 23.47 0.33
CA HIS A 409 19.30 22.63 -0.80
C HIS A 409 18.20 22.66 -1.86
N ALA A 410 18.58 22.96 -3.10
CA ALA A 410 17.75 22.72 -4.28
C ALA A 410 18.01 21.31 -4.81
N TYR A 411 16.99 20.64 -5.32
CA TYR A 411 17.17 19.35 -5.97
C TYR A 411 16.26 19.20 -7.19
N ALA A 412 16.74 18.42 -8.14
CA ALA A 412 15.98 18.00 -9.32
C ALA A 412 16.17 16.51 -9.53
N SER A 413 15.13 15.81 -10.01
CA SER A 413 15.26 14.42 -10.40
C SER A 413 14.40 14.07 -11.60
N TYR A 414 14.89 13.10 -12.39
CA TYR A 414 14.15 12.36 -13.40
C TYR A 414 14.15 10.88 -13.00
N ASN A 415 12.98 10.31 -12.85
CA ASN A 415 12.81 8.93 -12.44
C ASN A 415 11.89 8.21 -13.44
N PHE A 416 12.29 7.01 -13.81
CA PHE A 416 11.50 6.10 -14.62
C PHE A 416 10.95 4.96 -13.77
N GLY A 417 9.71 4.58 -14.02
CA GLY A 417 9.05 3.45 -13.39
C GLY A 417 8.36 2.56 -14.39
N PHE A 418 8.20 1.29 -14.06
CA PHE A 418 7.32 0.39 -14.80
C PHE A 418 6.63 -0.58 -13.86
N ARG A 419 5.59 -1.22 -14.37
CA ARG A 419 4.92 -2.30 -13.70
C ARG A 419 4.46 -3.35 -14.70
N ALA A 420 4.90 -4.60 -14.49
CA ALA A 420 4.38 -5.74 -15.24
C ALA A 420 2.95 -6.09 -14.79
N PRO A 421 2.07 -6.59 -15.68
CA PRO A 421 0.80 -7.16 -15.27
C PRO A 421 1.01 -8.30 -14.26
N SER A 422 0.14 -8.42 -13.27
CA SER A 422 0.18 -9.55 -12.31
C SER A 422 -0.40 -10.82 -12.92
N GLU A 423 -0.17 -11.96 -12.28
CA GLU A 423 -0.74 -13.25 -12.70
C GLU A 423 -2.26 -13.19 -12.88
N GLY A 424 -2.96 -12.54 -11.94
CA GLY A 424 -4.41 -12.37 -12.01
C GLY A 424 -4.86 -11.49 -13.16
N GLN A 425 -4.05 -10.53 -13.62
CA GLN A 425 -4.36 -9.72 -14.80
C GLN A 425 -4.10 -10.46 -16.10
N LEU A 426 -3.09 -11.34 -16.12
CA LEU A 426 -2.72 -12.12 -17.31
C LEU A 426 -3.63 -13.34 -17.51
N TYR A 427 -3.94 -14.08 -16.45
CA TYR A 427 -4.54 -15.41 -16.57
C TYR A 427 -5.98 -15.50 -16.09
N ARG A 428 -6.52 -14.42 -15.50
CA ARG A 428 -7.90 -14.29 -15.08
C ARG A 428 -8.63 -13.22 -15.88
N ALA A 429 -9.19 -13.60 -17.01
CA ALA A 429 -9.88 -12.65 -17.89
C ALA A 429 -11.31 -12.26 -17.42
N GLY A 430 -11.87 -12.97 -16.42
CA GLY A 430 -13.26 -12.80 -15.97
C GLY A 430 -14.27 -13.53 -16.86
N ASN A 431 -15.57 -13.24 -16.63
CA ASN A 431 -16.65 -13.88 -17.38
C ASN A 431 -17.08 -13.08 -18.61
N ASP A 432 -17.79 -13.75 -19.54
CA ASP A 432 -18.48 -13.14 -20.66
C ASP A 432 -19.83 -13.83 -20.93
N THR A 433 -20.65 -13.25 -21.80
CA THR A 433 -21.97 -13.76 -22.15
C THR A 433 -21.91 -14.89 -23.17
N THR A 434 -20.81 -15.00 -23.91
CA THR A 434 -20.62 -15.99 -24.99
C THR A 434 -19.27 -16.72 -24.83
N VAL A 435 -19.21 -17.94 -25.34
CA VAL A 435 -17.98 -18.75 -25.42
C VAL A 435 -16.90 -18.01 -26.24
N VAL A 436 -17.28 -17.47 -27.39
CA VAL A 436 -16.34 -16.78 -28.32
C VAL A 436 -15.69 -15.59 -27.64
N ASN A 437 -16.48 -14.73 -27.00
CA ASN A 437 -15.96 -13.55 -26.31
C ASN A 437 -15.11 -13.92 -25.08
N ALA A 438 -15.52 -14.94 -24.30
CA ALA A 438 -14.74 -15.40 -23.16
C ALA A 438 -13.33 -15.88 -23.56
N LEU A 439 -13.21 -16.62 -24.67
CA LEU A 439 -11.94 -17.05 -25.23
C LEU A 439 -11.11 -15.87 -25.78
N ALA A 440 -11.76 -14.96 -26.49
CA ALA A 440 -11.10 -13.75 -27.00
C ALA A 440 -10.49 -12.91 -25.87
N ARG A 441 -11.24 -12.73 -24.77
CA ARG A 441 -10.77 -12.00 -23.57
C ARG A 441 -9.59 -12.69 -22.90
N ALA A 442 -9.60 -14.01 -22.76
CA ALA A 442 -8.49 -14.76 -22.19
C ALA A 442 -7.20 -14.57 -23.01
N ARG A 443 -7.31 -14.57 -24.36
CA ARG A 443 -6.18 -14.29 -25.25
C ARG A 443 -5.71 -12.84 -25.19
N LEU A 444 -6.62 -11.87 -25.05
CA LEU A 444 -6.27 -10.46 -24.91
C LEU A 444 -5.54 -10.19 -23.57
N ALA A 445 -5.91 -10.87 -22.50
CA ALA A 445 -5.31 -10.67 -21.18
C ALA A 445 -3.80 -10.98 -21.16
N VAL A 446 -3.36 -12.05 -21.83
CA VAL A 446 -1.92 -12.37 -21.93
C VAL A 446 -1.14 -11.43 -22.86
N GLY A 447 -1.85 -10.62 -23.66
CA GLY A 447 -1.29 -9.56 -24.50
C GLY A 447 -1.11 -8.21 -23.79
N LEU A 448 -1.43 -8.10 -22.50
CA LEU A 448 -1.29 -6.86 -21.73
C LEU A 448 0.17 -6.42 -21.67
N LYS A 449 0.39 -5.12 -21.82
CA LYS A 449 1.72 -4.48 -21.77
C LYS A 449 2.01 -3.94 -20.38
N PRO A 450 3.30 -3.88 -19.96
CA PRO A 450 3.67 -3.18 -18.74
C PRO A 450 3.32 -1.70 -18.78
N ILE A 451 2.80 -1.18 -17.66
CA ILE A 451 2.66 0.26 -17.43
C ILE A 451 4.05 0.89 -17.42
N LYS A 452 4.19 2.06 -18.02
CA LYS A 452 5.40 2.89 -18.00
C LYS A 452 5.08 4.21 -17.32
N ALA A 453 6.01 4.71 -16.51
CA ALA A 453 5.88 5.98 -15.84
C ALA A 453 7.17 6.78 -15.91
N GLU A 454 7.04 8.07 -16.12
CA GLU A 454 8.15 9.03 -16.15
C GLU A 454 7.81 10.17 -15.22
N GLN A 455 8.74 10.56 -14.34
CA GLN A 455 8.53 11.66 -13.42
C GLN A 455 9.71 12.62 -13.45
N ILE A 456 9.38 13.91 -13.51
CA ILE A 456 10.31 15.01 -13.24
C ILE A 456 9.86 15.66 -11.93
N GLU A 457 10.81 15.98 -11.06
CA GLU A 457 10.55 16.79 -9.89
C GLU A 457 11.64 17.84 -9.65
N LEU A 458 11.22 18.97 -9.10
CA LEU A 458 12.07 20.07 -8.66
C LEU A 458 11.65 20.44 -7.23
N GLY A 459 12.59 20.61 -6.34
CA GLY A 459 12.26 20.94 -4.96
C GLY A 459 13.36 21.64 -4.19
N PHE A 460 12.95 22.14 -3.03
CA PHE A 460 13.80 22.75 -2.04
C PHE A 460 13.59 22.08 -0.70
N ARG A 461 14.66 21.82 0.02
CA ARG A 461 14.61 21.29 1.38
C ARG A 461 15.69 21.90 2.25
N GLY A 462 15.40 21.99 3.51
CA GLY A 462 16.38 22.55 4.46
C GLY A 462 15.80 22.75 5.85
N ASP A 463 16.56 23.49 6.63
CA ASP A 463 16.21 23.93 7.97
C ASP A 463 16.57 25.41 8.14
N ALA A 464 15.74 26.12 8.91
CA ALA A 464 15.95 27.53 9.26
C ALA A 464 15.69 27.67 10.77
N GLY A 465 16.74 27.42 11.56
CA GLY A 465 16.64 27.38 13.03
C GLY A 465 15.68 26.28 13.49
N PRO A 466 14.55 26.63 14.12
CA PRO A 466 13.60 25.63 14.63
C PRO A 466 12.68 25.04 13.54
N VAL A 467 12.75 25.53 12.31
CA VAL A 467 11.86 25.15 11.21
C VAL A 467 12.59 24.25 10.22
N SER A 468 12.06 23.06 9.94
CA SER A 468 12.46 22.19 8.83
C SER A 468 11.40 22.21 7.74
N TYR A 469 11.81 22.15 6.48
CA TYR A 469 10.90 22.21 5.34
C TYR A 469 11.37 21.38 4.14
N ASN A 470 10.39 20.92 3.37
CA ASN A 470 10.57 20.29 2.07
C ASN A 470 9.40 20.70 1.19
N VAL A 471 9.68 21.39 0.08
CA VAL A 471 8.67 21.78 -0.91
C VAL A 471 9.10 21.24 -2.26
N VAL A 472 8.19 20.58 -2.97
CA VAL A 472 8.48 19.96 -4.26
C VAL A 472 7.32 20.15 -5.23
N ALA A 473 7.65 20.49 -6.47
CA ALA A 473 6.75 20.41 -7.62
C ALA A 473 7.12 19.16 -8.45
N TYR A 474 6.12 18.45 -8.93
CA TYR A 474 6.31 17.24 -9.72
C TYR A 474 5.35 17.17 -10.91
N GLU A 475 5.78 16.45 -11.93
CA GLU A 475 4.98 15.96 -13.03
C GLU A 475 5.28 14.48 -13.25
N LEU A 476 4.25 13.65 -13.14
CA LEU A 476 4.29 12.22 -13.38
C LEU A 476 3.35 11.88 -14.54
N GLU A 477 3.90 11.29 -15.59
CA GLU A 477 3.14 10.79 -16.74
C GLU A 477 3.14 9.25 -16.73
N LYS A 478 1.97 8.64 -17.00
CA LYS A 478 1.86 7.19 -17.24
C LYS A 478 1.40 6.91 -18.65
N LYS A 479 1.98 5.86 -19.26
CA LYS A 479 1.61 5.30 -20.56
C LYS A 479 1.27 3.82 -20.41
N ASP A 480 0.40 3.32 -21.25
CA ASP A 480 -0.08 1.93 -21.23
C ASP A 480 -0.72 1.56 -19.84
N ASP A 481 -1.40 2.52 -19.19
CA ASP A 481 -2.02 2.28 -17.89
C ASP A 481 -3.02 1.11 -17.95
N LEU A 482 -3.05 0.27 -16.91
CA LEU A 482 -3.95 -0.87 -16.83
C LEU A 482 -5.24 -0.45 -16.13
N VAL A 483 -6.31 -0.30 -16.89
CA VAL A 483 -7.63 0.09 -16.38
C VAL A 483 -8.65 -1.02 -16.62
N GLY A 484 -9.59 -1.16 -15.70
CA GLY A 484 -10.77 -2.01 -15.87
C GLY A 484 -11.80 -1.29 -16.73
N GLN A 485 -11.93 -1.68 -17.97
CA GLN A 485 -13.00 -1.20 -18.85
C GLN A 485 -14.24 -2.05 -18.62
N ARG A 486 -15.36 -1.41 -18.22
CA ARG A 486 -16.66 -2.08 -18.04
C ARG A 486 -17.53 -1.87 -19.27
N ASP A 487 -18.00 -2.95 -19.86
CA ASP A 487 -19.08 -2.93 -20.83
C ASP A 487 -20.41 -2.75 -20.09
N LEU A 488 -21.10 -1.65 -20.34
CA LEU A 488 -22.35 -1.32 -19.65
C LEU A 488 -23.53 -2.22 -20.07
N ALA A 489 -23.51 -2.76 -21.28
CA ALA A 489 -24.59 -3.62 -21.79
C ALA A 489 -24.51 -5.04 -21.19
N THR A 490 -23.30 -5.58 -21.07
CA THR A 490 -23.06 -6.94 -20.58
C THR A 490 -22.66 -6.99 -19.12
N ASN A 491 -22.34 -5.83 -18.51
CA ASN A 491 -21.79 -5.68 -17.17
C ASN A 491 -20.44 -6.40 -16.94
N VAL A 492 -19.72 -6.61 -18.02
CA VAL A 492 -18.44 -7.33 -18.04
C VAL A 492 -17.30 -6.34 -17.95
N SER A 493 -16.34 -6.60 -17.06
CA SER A 493 -15.12 -5.78 -16.93
C SER A 493 -13.92 -6.49 -17.56
N THR A 494 -13.13 -5.77 -18.34
CA THR A 494 -11.88 -6.25 -18.96
C THR A 494 -10.74 -5.33 -18.59
N ASN A 495 -9.59 -5.90 -18.21
CA ASN A 495 -8.37 -5.11 -18.11
C ASN A 495 -7.84 -4.82 -19.52
N VAL A 496 -7.56 -3.55 -19.78
CA VAL A 496 -6.98 -3.08 -21.04
C VAL A 496 -5.85 -2.11 -20.75
N ASN A 497 -4.87 -2.04 -21.65
CA ASN A 497 -3.95 -0.91 -21.64
C ASN A 497 -4.68 0.32 -22.17
N ALA A 498 -4.95 1.26 -21.30
CA ALA A 498 -5.53 2.54 -21.66
C ALA A 498 -4.44 3.58 -21.83
N GLY A 499 -4.66 4.46 -22.70
CA GLY A 499 -3.97 5.67 -23.07
C GLY A 499 -2.86 6.23 -22.18
N ARG A 500 -2.97 7.52 -21.91
CA ARG A 500 -1.97 8.32 -21.20
C ARG A 500 -2.65 9.11 -20.09
N THR A 501 -2.08 9.08 -18.88
CA THR A 501 -2.52 9.89 -17.74
C THR A 501 -1.40 10.82 -17.26
N GLU A 502 -1.79 11.96 -16.74
CA GLU A 502 -0.89 12.99 -16.20
C GLU A 502 -1.26 13.34 -14.78
N HIS A 503 -0.27 13.43 -13.92
CA HIS A 503 -0.40 13.77 -12.50
C HIS A 503 0.62 14.87 -12.18
N ARG A 504 0.14 16.10 -11.91
CA ARG A 504 0.97 17.27 -11.56
C ARG A 504 0.59 17.77 -10.19
N GLY A 505 1.57 18.16 -9.40
CA GLY A 505 1.27 18.70 -8.08
C GLY A 505 2.42 19.42 -7.42
N ILE A 506 2.06 20.10 -6.32
CA ILE A 506 2.99 20.72 -5.38
C ILE A 506 2.74 20.09 -4.01
N GLU A 507 3.81 19.69 -3.35
CA GLU A 507 3.77 19.11 -2.01
C GLU A 507 4.66 19.93 -1.07
N ALA A 508 4.21 20.12 0.17
CA ALA A 508 4.97 20.80 1.20
C ALA A 508 4.89 20.02 2.52
N GLY A 509 6.04 19.79 3.13
CA GLY A 509 6.17 19.30 4.50
C GLY A 509 6.91 20.35 5.32
N ILE A 510 6.33 20.78 6.43
CA ILE A 510 6.91 21.77 7.33
C ILE A 510 6.81 21.24 8.75
N GLY A 511 7.93 21.26 9.48
CA GLY A 511 8.00 20.99 10.92
C GLY A 511 8.60 22.20 11.62
N ALA A 512 8.00 22.64 12.72
CA ALA A 512 8.47 23.77 13.50
C ALA A 512 8.42 23.48 15.00
N ARG A 513 9.51 23.79 15.72
CA ARG A 513 9.53 23.81 17.18
C ARG A 513 9.28 25.25 17.64
N LEU A 514 8.14 25.46 18.30
CA LEU A 514 7.70 26.76 18.79
C LEU A 514 8.01 26.83 20.31
N GLY A 515 9.27 27.11 20.61
CA GLY A 515 9.81 26.99 21.96
C GLY A 515 10.08 25.53 22.36
N SER A 516 10.13 25.26 23.67
CA SER A 516 10.44 23.93 24.25
C SER A 516 9.23 23.00 24.34
N GLN A 517 8.02 23.55 24.28
CA GLN A 517 6.77 22.83 24.60
C GLN A 517 5.89 22.57 23.40
N LEU A 518 5.97 23.38 22.35
CA LEU A 518 5.10 23.28 21.18
C LEU A 518 5.86 22.80 19.94
N ARG A 519 5.25 21.85 19.24
CA ARG A 519 5.70 21.38 17.93
C ARG A 519 4.53 21.45 16.95
N PHE A 520 4.78 22.04 15.81
CA PHE A 520 3.86 22.12 14.68
C PHE A 520 4.43 21.29 13.53
N ASP A 521 3.63 20.41 12.95
CA ASP A 521 3.96 19.64 11.75
C ASP A 521 2.80 19.74 10.76
N THR A 522 3.10 20.02 9.49
CA THR A 522 2.09 20.00 8.43
C THR A 522 2.61 19.32 7.17
N ALA A 523 1.74 18.56 6.56
CA ALA A 523 1.90 17.91 5.27
C ALA A 523 0.78 18.38 4.35
N LEU A 524 1.13 19.04 3.24
CA LEU A 524 0.19 19.62 2.29
C LEU A 524 0.46 19.07 0.89
N SER A 525 -0.57 18.85 0.11
CA SER A 525 -0.48 18.52 -1.31
C SER A 525 -1.62 19.16 -2.09
N PHE A 526 -1.27 19.78 -3.21
CA PHE A 526 -2.21 20.26 -4.22
C PHE A 526 -1.88 19.55 -5.51
N ALA A 527 -2.80 18.77 -6.06
CA ALA A 527 -2.55 17.94 -7.23
C ALA A 527 -3.70 17.99 -8.23
N ARG A 528 -3.35 17.79 -9.49
CA ARG A 528 -4.29 17.60 -10.59
C ARG A 528 -3.95 16.31 -11.32
N HIS A 529 -4.95 15.46 -11.52
CA HIS A 529 -4.83 14.17 -12.19
C HIS A 529 -5.78 14.15 -13.38
N ARG A 530 -5.27 13.86 -14.61
CA ARG A 530 -6.04 13.92 -15.85
C ARG A 530 -5.79 12.72 -16.74
N TYR A 531 -6.83 12.32 -17.46
CA TYR A 531 -6.70 11.52 -18.66
C TYR A 531 -6.21 12.42 -19.80
N VAL A 532 -5.01 12.18 -20.32
CA VAL A 532 -4.47 12.92 -21.47
C VAL A 532 -5.04 12.34 -22.77
N ASN A 533 -5.05 11.02 -22.86
CA ASN A 533 -5.63 10.29 -23.97
C ASN A 533 -6.25 8.99 -23.43
N TRP A 534 -7.57 8.94 -23.38
CA TRP A 534 -8.31 7.72 -23.06
C TRP A 534 -9.61 7.68 -23.85
N VAL A 535 -9.61 6.88 -24.91
CA VAL A 535 -10.75 6.65 -25.79
C VAL A 535 -11.13 5.18 -25.71
N THR A 536 -12.38 4.90 -25.42
CA THR A 536 -12.98 3.57 -25.45
C THR A 536 -13.94 3.46 -26.64
N ALA A 537 -14.47 2.28 -26.92
CA ALA A 537 -15.47 2.09 -27.98
C ALA A 537 -16.72 2.98 -27.79
N ASN A 538 -17.05 3.33 -26.53
CA ASN A 538 -18.32 3.98 -26.19
C ASN A 538 -18.14 5.40 -25.61
N ALA A 539 -16.92 5.85 -25.30
CA ALA A 539 -16.69 7.14 -24.65
C ALA A 539 -15.26 7.67 -24.89
N ASN A 540 -15.14 9.01 -24.87
CA ASN A 540 -13.86 9.70 -24.86
C ASN A 540 -13.70 10.48 -23.53
N PHE A 541 -12.74 10.06 -22.70
CA PHE A 541 -12.43 10.68 -21.41
C PHE A 541 -11.23 11.63 -21.47
N SER A 542 -10.63 11.81 -22.66
CA SER A 542 -9.46 12.67 -22.85
C SER A 542 -9.70 14.09 -22.34
N GLY A 543 -8.75 14.63 -21.57
CA GLY A 543 -8.83 15.95 -20.95
C GLY A 543 -9.61 16.01 -19.64
N ARG A 544 -10.36 14.97 -19.27
CA ARG A 544 -11.13 14.91 -18.02
C ARG A 544 -10.25 14.65 -16.81
N ASN A 545 -10.73 15.07 -15.63
CA ASN A 545 -10.08 14.71 -14.37
C ASN A 545 -10.34 13.23 -14.06
N ILE A 546 -9.34 12.58 -13.51
CA ILE A 546 -9.47 11.20 -13.04
C ILE A 546 -10.36 11.21 -11.79
N GLU A 547 -11.26 10.25 -11.69
CA GLU A 547 -12.13 10.06 -10.54
C GLU A 547 -11.35 9.61 -9.30
N THR A 548 -11.94 9.76 -8.12
CA THR A 548 -11.34 9.40 -6.81
C THR A 548 -9.94 10.01 -6.57
N ALA A 549 -9.70 11.18 -7.17
CA ALA A 549 -8.43 11.90 -7.12
C ALA A 549 -8.61 13.25 -6.39
N PRO A 550 -8.43 13.32 -5.07
CA PRO A 550 -8.56 14.56 -4.31
C PRO A 550 -7.57 15.62 -4.79
N LYS A 551 -8.06 16.84 -5.01
CA LYS A 551 -7.22 17.99 -5.42
C LYS A 551 -6.32 18.48 -4.29
N VAL A 552 -6.77 18.31 -3.05
CA VAL A 552 -6.08 18.78 -1.85
C VAL A 552 -6.00 17.65 -0.83
N LEU A 553 -4.80 17.43 -0.32
CA LEU A 553 -4.56 16.59 0.85
C LEU A 553 -3.81 17.41 1.89
N ALA A 554 -4.27 17.36 3.15
CA ALA A 554 -3.58 18.01 4.25
C ALA A 554 -3.64 17.17 5.52
N ASN A 555 -2.55 17.22 6.28
CA ASN A 555 -2.48 16.69 7.63
C ASN A 555 -1.66 17.69 8.46
N THR A 556 -2.28 18.30 9.47
CA THR A 556 -1.63 19.28 10.32
C THR A 556 -1.76 18.87 11.77
N ARG A 557 -0.64 18.87 12.49
CA ARG A 557 -0.57 18.45 13.88
C ARG A 557 0.06 19.55 14.73
N LEU A 558 -0.59 19.83 15.86
CA LEU A 558 -0.04 20.67 16.92
C LEU A 558 0.14 19.79 18.16
N THR A 559 1.38 19.60 18.57
CA THR A 559 1.74 18.81 19.75
C THR A 559 2.22 19.74 20.86
N TRP A 560 1.54 19.69 22.00
CA TRP A 560 1.88 20.45 23.20
C TRP A 560 2.36 19.55 24.31
N ARG A 561 3.53 19.87 24.87
CA ARG A 561 4.13 19.18 26.02
C ARG A 561 4.30 20.17 27.17
N PRO A 562 3.24 20.43 27.97
CA PRO A 562 3.30 21.38 29.07
C PRO A 562 4.37 21.00 30.10
N VAL A 563 4.56 19.71 30.31
CA VAL A 563 5.63 19.14 31.13
C VAL A 563 6.18 17.89 30.42
N ALA A 564 7.36 17.42 30.81
CA ALA A 564 7.99 16.27 30.17
C ALA A 564 7.14 14.98 30.22
N ALA A 565 6.29 14.85 31.23
CA ALA A 565 5.41 13.69 31.43
C ALA A 565 4.12 13.76 30.59
N ALA A 566 3.68 14.92 30.12
CA ALA A 566 2.38 15.12 29.49
C ALA A 566 2.49 15.54 28.03
N MET A 567 1.64 14.98 27.19
CA MET A 567 1.47 15.39 25.79
C MET A 567 -0.02 15.53 25.46
N LEU A 568 -0.35 16.60 24.74
CA LEU A 568 -1.62 16.78 24.04
C LEU A 568 -1.32 17.05 22.56
N GLN A 569 -1.99 16.33 21.67
CA GLN A 569 -1.87 16.53 20.23
C GLN A 569 -3.23 16.73 19.59
N LEU A 570 -3.34 17.78 18.80
CA LEU A 570 -4.45 18.03 17.89
C LEU A 570 -3.99 17.69 16.47
N GLU A 571 -4.78 16.91 15.75
CA GLU A 571 -4.51 16.57 14.34
C GLU A 571 -5.73 16.93 13.50
N TRP A 572 -5.53 17.79 12.51
CA TRP A 572 -6.50 18.11 11.47
C TRP A 572 -6.12 17.41 10.18
N VAL A 573 -7.09 16.68 9.59
CA VAL A 573 -6.93 15.95 8.33
C VAL A 573 -7.94 16.48 7.32
N ARG A 574 -7.49 16.83 6.13
CA ARG A 574 -8.31 17.25 5.00
C ARG A 574 -8.14 16.31 3.82
N ILE A 575 -9.26 15.80 3.32
CA ILE A 575 -9.38 15.20 1.98
C ILE A 575 -10.25 16.13 1.15
N GLY A 576 -9.70 16.65 0.05
CA GLY A 576 -10.37 17.59 -0.85
C GLY A 576 -11.44 16.93 -1.73
N GLU A 577 -12.10 17.74 -2.51
CA GLU A 577 -13.11 17.30 -3.48
C GLU A 577 -12.53 16.46 -4.61
N TYR A 578 -13.36 15.54 -5.14
CA TYR A 578 -13.02 14.75 -6.31
C TYR A 578 -14.26 14.25 -7.07
N TRP A 579 -14.12 13.96 -8.36
CA TRP A 579 -15.17 13.41 -9.20
C TRP A 579 -15.50 11.97 -8.82
N LEU A 580 -16.79 11.61 -8.88
CA LEU A 580 -17.26 10.27 -8.53
C LEU A 580 -17.05 9.25 -9.65
N GLU A 581 -16.88 9.72 -10.92
CA GLU A 581 -16.70 8.85 -12.09
C GLU A 581 -15.92 9.58 -13.21
N ALA A 582 -15.41 8.81 -14.18
CA ALA A 582 -14.45 9.25 -15.21
C ALA A 582 -15.01 10.28 -16.20
N SER A 583 -16.32 10.28 -16.48
CA SER A 583 -16.91 11.22 -17.42
C SER A 583 -17.05 12.63 -16.86
N ASN A 584 -16.82 12.81 -15.56
CA ASN A 584 -17.00 14.07 -14.82
C ASN A 584 -18.43 14.65 -15.03
N SER A 585 -19.43 13.78 -15.02
CA SER A 585 -20.82 14.17 -15.26
C SER A 585 -21.39 15.02 -14.11
N ALA A 586 -22.04 16.12 -14.44
CA ALA A 586 -22.77 16.91 -13.47
C ALA A 586 -23.93 16.16 -12.81
N ALA A 587 -24.47 15.12 -13.47
CA ALA A 587 -25.56 14.31 -12.94
C ALA A 587 -25.14 13.51 -11.69
N PHE A 588 -23.90 13.05 -11.61
CA PHE A 588 -23.35 12.35 -10.45
C PHE A 588 -22.56 13.28 -9.53
N GLY A 589 -21.96 14.35 -10.08
CA GLY A 589 -21.25 15.38 -9.34
C GLY A 589 -19.92 14.93 -8.76
N GLN A 590 -19.55 15.58 -7.65
CA GLN A 590 -18.31 15.36 -6.93
C GLN A 590 -18.59 14.98 -5.48
N TYR A 591 -17.68 14.21 -4.88
CA TYR A 591 -17.57 14.15 -3.44
C TYR A 591 -16.98 15.48 -2.94
N PRO A 592 -17.60 16.16 -1.96
CA PRO A 592 -17.18 17.51 -1.56
C PRO A 592 -15.90 17.51 -0.69
N GLY A 593 -15.39 16.31 -0.37
CA GLY A 593 -14.30 16.17 0.60
C GLY A 593 -14.77 16.26 2.05
N HIS A 594 -13.82 16.22 2.98
CA HIS A 594 -14.10 16.33 4.42
C HIS A 594 -12.89 16.81 5.21
N ASP A 595 -13.20 17.35 6.39
CA ASP A 595 -12.24 17.73 7.42
C ASP A 595 -12.51 16.90 8.66
N LEU A 596 -11.45 16.33 9.26
CA LEU A 596 -11.52 15.57 10.51
C LEU A 596 -10.60 16.19 11.54
N LEU A 597 -11.03 16.20 12.79
CA LEU A 597 -10.22 16.57 13.94
C LEU A 597 -10.01 15.34 14.82
N HIS A 598 -8.77 15.04 15.14
CA HIS A 598 -8.39 13.99 16.09
C HIS A 598 -7.67 14.62 17.29
N VAL A 599 -7.88 14.05 18.46
CA VAL A 599 -7.24 14.48 19.71
C VAL A 599 -6.53 13.29 20.32
N ARG A 600 -5.28 13.47 20.75
CA ARG A 600 -4.51 12.46 21.48
C ARG A 600 -3.90 13.09 22.72
N ALA A 601 -3.91 12.33 23.80
CA ALA A 601 -3.25 12.73 25.05
C ALA A 601 -2.47 11.55 25.61
N SER A 602 -1.33 11.81 26.23
CA SER A 602 -0.60 10.82 27.00
C SER A 602 0.01 11.43 28.26
N TYR A 603 0.17 10.59 29.28
CA TYR A 603 0.78 10.98 30.54
C TYR A 603 1.65 9.86 31.11
N ALA A 604 2.91 10.17 31.43
CA ALA A 604 3.83 9.23 32.08
C ALA A 604 3.66 9.31 33.60
N VAL A 605 3.20 8.21 34.20
CA VAL A 605 3.07 8.05 35.66
C VAL A 605 4.35 7.42 36.19
N GLY A 606 5.29 8.28 36.64
CA GLY A 606 6.60 7.81 37.03
C GLY A 606 7.46 7.32 35.86
N ARG A 607 8.29 6.31 36.05
CA ARG A 607 9.25 5.82 35.05
C ARG A 607 8.72 4.66 34.20
N ASN A 608 7.78 3.91 34.74
CA ASN A 608 7.40 2.60 34.21
C ASN A 608 6.01 2.57 33.56
N LEU A 609 5.08 3.43 33.98
CA LEU A 609 3.69 3.43 33.52
C LEU A 609 3.41 4.65 32.64
N GLY A 610 2.90 4.42 31.44
CA GLY A 610 2.35 5.44 30.53
C GLY A 610 0.87 5.21 30.34
N LEU A 611 0.06 6.25 30.45
CA LEU A 611 -1.36 6.25 30.12
C LEU A 611 -1.56 7.04 28.83
N TYR A 612 -2.48 6.60 27.98
CA TYR A 612 -2.84 7.36 26.79
C TYR A 612 -4.32 7.25 26.46
N ALA A 613 -4.84 8.29 25.82
CA ALA A 613 -6.20 8.32 25.31
C ALA A 613 -6.24 9.05 23.97
N ARG A 614 -7.21 8.69 23.12
CA ARG A 614 -7.42 9.36 21.84
C ARG A 614 -8.90 9.40 21.49
N VAL A 615 -9.27 10.48 20.84
CA VAL A 615 -10.59 10.69 20.27
C VAL A 615 -10.41 10.86 18.76
N MET A 616 -10.89 9.88 18.00
CA MET A 616 -10.91 9.94 16.55
C MET A 616 -12.19 10.64 16.11
N ASN A 617 -12.10 11.48 15.05
CA ASN A 617 -13.24 12.26 14.56
C ASN A 617 -13.97 13.01 15.69
N ALA A 618 -13.25 13.83 16.44
CA ALA A 618 -13.75 14.48 17.65
C ALA A 618 -14.99 15.35 17.41
N THR A 619 -15.15 15.90 16.22
CA THR A 619 -16.31 16.71 15.80
C THR A 619 -17.51 15.88 15.36
N ASP A 620 -17.40 14.56 15.34
CA ASP A 620 -18.43 13.62 14.86
C ASP A 620 -18.91 13.93 13.43
N LYS A 621 -17.98 14.36 12.60
CA LYS A 621 -18.26 14.69 11.20
C LYS A 621 -18.65 13.43 10.44
N ARG A 622 -19.80 13.42 9.76
CA ARG A 622 -20.13 12.37 8.79
C ARG A 622 -19.32 12.57 7.53
N PHE A 623 -18.58 11.54 7.14
CA PHE A 623 -17.74 11.54 5.96
C PHE A 623 -17.72 10.16 5.30
N ALA A 624 -17.28 10.10 4.06
CA ALA A 624 -17.05 8.85 3.37
C ALA A 624 -15.54 8.60 3.20
N ASP A 625 -15.08 7.39 3.55
CA ASP A 625 -13.72 6.93 3.26
C ASP A 625 -13.48 6.83 1.75
N SER A 626 -14.52 6.51 1.00
CA SER A 626 -14.54 6.56 -0.47
C SER A 626 -15.94 6.83 -0.98
N ALA A 627 -16.04 7.47 -2.14
CA ALA A 627 -17.30 7.71 -2.85
C ALA A 627 -17.07 7.46 -4.36
N SER A 628 -18.07 6.87 -5.01
CA SER A 628 -18.02 6.52 -6.44
C SER A 628 -19.42 6.37 -7.01
N VAL A 629 -19.55 5.94 -8.26
CA VAL A 629 -20.83 5.57 -8.88
C VAL A 629 -20.90 4.06 -9.05
N SER A 630 -21.98 3.45 -8.60
CA SER A 630 -22.31 2.03 -8.79
C SER A 630 -23.73 1.88 -9.30
N SER A 631 -23.94 1.12 -10.38
CA SER A 631 -25.27 0.93 -10.99
C SER A 631 -26.02 2.26 -11.22
N ASN A 632 -25.35 3.26 -11.83
CA ASN A 632 -25.85 4.62 -12.07
C ASN A 632 -26.32 5.37 -10.81
N THR A 633 -25.80 5.02 -9.63
CA THR A 633 -26.14 5.65 -8.36
C THR A 633 -24.87 6.07 -7.63
N PRO A 634 -24.77 7.32 -7.15
CA PRO A 634 -23.71 7.71 -6.22
C PRO A 634 -23.77 6.88 -4.96
N VAL A 635 -22.64 6.31 -4.57
CA VAL A 635 -22.49 5.46 -3.38
C VAL A 635 -21.32 5.93 -2.53
N PHE A 636 -21.48 5.81 -1.22
CA PHE A 636 -20.56 6.33 -0.21
C PHE A 636 -20.21 5.23 0.79
N SER A 637 -18.93 5.02 1.04
CA SER A 637 -18.45 4.13 2.12
C SER A 637 -18.39 4.94 3.41
N PRO A 638 -19.30 4.71 4.38
CA PRO A 638 -19.32 5.52 5.59
C PRO A 638 -18.01 5.38 6.37
N GLY A 639 -17.37 6.52 6.71
CA GLY A 639 -16.19 6.59 7.54
C GLY A 639 -16.50 6.52 9.04
N LEU A 640 -15.48 6.27 9.85
CA LEU A 640 -15.58 6.07 11.30
C LEU A 640 -16.23 7.29 12.00
N PRO A 641 -17.32 7.13 12.77
CA PRO A 641 -17.88 8.19 13.60
C PRO A 641 -16.92 8.55 14.73
N ARG A 642 -17.32 9.50 15.61
CA ARG A 642 -16.52 9.80 16.79
C ARG A 642 -16.29 8.54 17.63
N ALA A 643 -15.02 8.24 17.92
CA ALA A 643 -14.62 7.03 18.60
C ALA A 643 -13.55 7.33 19.66
N PHE A 644 -13.69 6.72 20.83
CA PHE A 644 -12.81 6.90 21.98
C PHE A 644 -12.00 5.62 22.21
N TYR A 645 -10.71 5.78 22.49
CA TYR A 645 -9.80 4.70 22.85
C TYR A 645 -8.91 5.14 24.00
N GLY A 646 -8.58 4.22 24.89
CA GLY A 646 -7.66 4.46 25.98
C GLY A 646 -6.82 3.24 26.28
N GLY A 647 -5.63 3.46 26.76
CA GLY A 647 -4.71 2.37 27.06
C GLY A 647 -3.63 2.74 28.05
N ALA A 648 -2.91 1.72 28.48
CA ALA A 648 -1.77 1.82 29.35
C ALA A 648 -0.59 1.03 28.78
N GLU A 649 0.61 1.55 28.94
CA GLU A 649 1.89 0.91 28.60
C GLU A 649 2.73 0.78 29.85
N PHE A 650 3.19 -0.42 30.16
CA PHE A 650 4.13 -0.68 31.24
C PHE A 650 5.50 -1.06 30.67
N LYS A 651 6.57 -0.48 31.26
CA LYS A 651 7.98 -0.68 30.86
C LYS A 651 8.83 -1.09 32.04
N TRP A 652 9.78 -2.00 31.84
CA TRP A 652 10.77 -2.39 32.82
C TRP A 652 12.11 -2.81 32.20
#